data_9f865ea96f094ec477f181527999cc69
#
_entry.id   9f865ea96f094ec477f181527999cc69
#
_cell.length_a   1.000
_cell.length_b   1.000
_cell.length_c   1.000
_cell.angle_alpha   90.00
_cell.angle_beta   90.00
_cell.angle_gamma   90.00
#
_symmetry.space_group_name_H-M   'P 1'
#
loop_
_entity.id
_entity.type
_entity.pdbx_description
1 polymer ?
#
loop_
_entity_poly.entity_id
_entity_poly.type
_entity_poly.pdbx_seq_one_letter_code
_entity_poly.pdbx_strand_id
1 'polypeptide(L)'
;MATVSYSPPGAQLAAFLKSDHRLRALVGPVYAGRKSAAVYDIIQRAVRYRRQRAWRWVVVRQSRDELAAQTVRTVQHWTQDGRYDERKHRWTYLYDLGDGVARHLEVDFLAMEDAVDRRRFPNLEASAVWLDDARNLSEAILDDARLIAGRYPGGLDGGCQWRGIIATSRMPPPGHWLLIRPDVELFRQPSGRAHNAENVENLKARGFSYVKLAAEEDPDWVRRYVDAEITAGAAEDEAEASRAAARASLTQFIRVTMPDIEPAKHHELIIAKLEAVACGEIKRLMLFLPPGSAKSTYASVLFPPWFMGNHPAMPVIAASHSKELAERFGRRVRNIVGGPLFRETFGFGLSGDSGAAGRWETARGGEYFAVGVDASVTGRRCALGIIDDPVKGRADADSATVRQHVWDWYKSDFWTRLLPGAAIILIMTRWHDDDLAGRLLEEAKSGGEQWEIVNLPMLAEADDPLGRALGEKLWPEWFTDEMIAIAQRDVRNWSALYMQRPVPESGDYFKSDWLKWYDQPPPREQLRTYGASDYATKQAGGDFTVHLVVGLDPNADLYLLDLYRAQVSPDQWIDPLLDMMARWKTITWAEEAGQIKNSVGPFITKRQLERKVYAVRRQFASSTDKAARAQAIRGRTGMGKVYLPRNAPWVVDFLHELLRFPAGTYDDQVDAFSLIGRMLDEMMPGSKPALTPMPLDPRTMVAGVQMPMDWQWQHTTRDAILRLDGRSGRI
;
A
#
# COMPACT_ATOMS: atom_id res chain seq x y z
N MET A 1 -45.47 -20.98 -16.13
CA MET A 1 -44.06 -21.13 -16.49
C MET A 1 -43.78 -20.58 -17.87
N ALA A 2 -42.84 -19.68 -18.01
CA ALA A 2 -42.30 -19.36 -19.33
C ALA A 2 -41.59 -20.63 -19.83
N THR A 3 -42.05 -21.20 -20.94
CA THR A 3 -41.41 -22.37 -21.54
C THR A 3 -40.06 -21.91 -22.07
N VAL A 4 -38.95 -22.27 -21.40
CA VAL A 4 -37.61 -22.00 -21.92
C VAL A 4 -37.40 -22.86 -23.16
N SER A 5 -37.60 -22.28 -24.35
CA SER A 5 -37.31 -22.95 -25.60
C SER A 5 -35.95 -22.50 -26.12
N TYR A 6 -35.09 -23.44 -26.46
CA TYR A 6 -33.82 -23.20 -27.12
C TYR A 6 -33.69 -24.12 -28.35
N SER A 7 -33.54 -23.55 -29.47
CA SER A 7 -33.17 -24.27 -30.68
C SER A 7 -31.67 -24.13 -30.90
N PRO A 8 -30.86 -25.19 -30.76
CA PRO A 8 -29.43 -25.12 -30.93
C PRO A 8 -29.08 -24.66 -32.36
N PRO A 9 -28.38 -23.55 -32.52
CA PRO A 9 -28.11 -22.95 -33.83
C PRO A 9 -26.95 -23.61 -34.57
N GLY A 10 -26.76 -24.92 -34.41
CA GLY A 10 -25.71 -25.67 -35.06
C GLY A 10 -25.66 -27.15 -34.65
N ALA A 11 -25.03 -27.99 -35.50
CA ALA A 11 -24.96 -29.43 -35.33
C ALA A 11 -24.16 -29.84 -34.09
N GLN A 12 -23.04 -29.17 -33.78
CA GLN A 12 -22.20 -29.47 -32.62
C GLN A 12 -22.91 -29.08 -31.32
N LEU A 13 -23.59 -27.94 -31.28
CA LEU A 13 -24.43 -27.53 -30.16
C LEU A 13 -25.55 -28.54 -29.90
N ALA A 14 -26.22 -29.02 -31.00
CA ALA A 14 -27.27 -30.02 -30.88
C ALA A 14 -26.73 -31.38 -30.39
N ALA A 15 -25.56 -31.81 -30.86
CA ALA A 15 -24.91 -33.05 -30.45
C ALA A 15 -24.49 -32.98 -28.96
N PHE A 16 -23.89 -31.86 -28.54
CA PHE A 16 -23.55 -31.62 -27.15
C PHE A 16 -24.72 -31.74 -26.17
N LEU A 17 -25.87 -31.14 -26.55
CA LEU A 17 -27.09 -31.20 -25.73
C LEU A 17 -27.75 -32.59 -25.68
N LYS A 18 -27.52 -33.42 -26.68
CA LYS A 18 -28.04 -34.81 -26.73
C LYS A 18 -27.16 -35.80 -25.92
N SER A 19 -25.90 -35.49 -25.76
CA SER A 19 -24.96 -36.38 -25.08
C SER A 19 -25.23 -36.49 -23.58
N ASP A 20 -25.12 -37.68 -23.01
CA ASP A 20 -25.15 -37.97 -21.60
C ASP A 20 -23.77 -38.33 -21.04
N HIS A 21 -22.70 -38.17 -21.79
CA HIS A 21 -21.36 -38.40 -21.32
C HIS A 21 -21.04 -37.53 -20.11
N ARG A 22 -20.31 -38.10 -19.13
CA ARG A 22 -20.08 -37.41 -17.84
C ARG A 22 -19.10 -36.24 -17.89
N LEU A 23 -18.18 -36.25 -18.84
CA LEU A 23 -17.21 -35.18 -19.04
C LEU A 23 -17.27 -34.74 -20.50
N ARG A 24 -17.91 -33.61 -20.75
CA ARG A 24 -18.14 -33.05 -22.08
C ARG A 24 -17.51 -31.69 -22.23
N ALA A 25 -16.86 -31.48 -23.34
CA ALA A 25 -16.27 -30.19 -23.66
C ALA A 25 -16.84 -29.63 -24.98
N LEU A 26 -17.24 -28.37 -24.95
CA LEU A 26 -17.73 -27.63 -26.13
C LEU A 26 -16.74 -26.49 -26.45
N VAL A 27 -16.01 -26.64 -27.54
CA VAL A 27 -14.94 -25.73 -27.94
C VAL A 27 -15.25 -25.11 -29.29
N GLY A 28 -14.94 -23.84 -29.47
CA GLY A 28 -15.20 -23.18 -30.75
C GLY A 28 -14.95 -21.68 -30.79
N PRO A 29 -15.36 -20.99 -31.86
CA PRO A 29 -15.13 -19.57 -32.09
C PRO A 29 -15.81 -18.68 -31.04
N VAL A 30 -15.41 -17.41 -30.96
CA VAL A 30 -16.14 -16.41 -30.16
C VAL A 30 -17.60 -16.30 -30.64
N TYR A 31 -18.47 -15.96 -29.70
CA TYR A 31 -19.93 -15.79 -29.99
C TYR A 31 -20.67 -17.00 -30.54
N ALA A 32 -20.07 -18.19 -30.51
CA ALA A 32 -20.69 -19.40 -31.09
C ALA A 32 -21.80 -20.05 -30.22
N GLY A 33 -22.33 -19.36 -29.22
CA GLY A 33 -23.48 -19.80 -28.40
C GLY A 33 -23.18 -20.79 -27.28
N ARG A 34 -21.92 -21.09 -26.96
CA ARG A 34 -21.49 -22.12 -25.99
C ARG A 34 -22.08 -21.92 -24.59
N LYS A 35 -22.07 -20.69 -24.05
CA LYS A 35 -22.60 -20.40 -22.71
C LYS A 35 -24.12 -20.63 -22.65
N SER A 36 -24.83 -20.18 -23.64
CA SER A 36 -26.29 -20.44 -23.75
C SER A 36 -26.58 -21.94 -23.79
N ALA A 37 -25.80 -22.71 -24.57
CA ALA A 37 -25.95 -24.17 -24.63
C ALA A 37 -25.64 -24.82 -23.26
N ALA A 38 -24.62 -24.36 -22.53
CA ALA A 38 -24.31 -24.84 -21.19
C ALA A 38 -25.46 -24.59 -20.20
N VAL A 39 -25.99 -23.36 -20.17
CA VAL A 39 -27.12 -23.02 -19.29
C VAL A 39 -28.38 -23.82 -19.70
N TYR A 40 -28.63 -23.99 -20.97
CA TYR A 40 -29.76 -24.81 -21.42
C TYR A 40 -29.59 -26.29 -21.07
N ASP A 41 -28.39 -26.85 -21.16
CA ASP A 41 -28.09 -28.22 -20.69
C ASP A 41 -28.40 -28.38 -19.20
N ILE A 42 -28.03 -27.40 -18.37
CA ILE A 42 -28.36 -27.36 -16.94
C ILE A 42 -29.89 -27.46 -16.75
N ILE A 43 -30.65 -26.61 -17.45
CA ILE A 43 -32.10 -26.55 -17.33
C ILE A 43 -32.73 -27.85 -17.88
N GLN A 44 -32.27 -28.33 -19.05
CA GLN A 44 -32.79 -29.55 -19.71
C GLN A 44 -32.60 -30.81 -18.80
N ARG A 45 -31.49 -30.90 -18.09
CA ARG A 45 -31.25 -32.00 -17.16
C ARG A 45 -32.17 -31.92 -15.96
N ALA A 46 -32.41 -30.74 -15.43
CA ALA A 46 -33.40 -30.55 -14.36
C ALA A 46 -34.80 -31.00 -14.79
N VAL A 47 -35.19 -30.84 -16.05
CA VAL A 47 -36.45 -31.31 -16.64
C VAL A 47 -36.42 -32.83 -16.90
N ARG A 48 -35.32 -33.38 -17.41
CA ARG A 48 -35.16 -34.81 -17.74
C ARG A 48 -35.18 -35.69 -16.52
N TYR A 49 -34.48 -35.29 -15.46
CA TYR A 49 -34.39 -36.06 -14.20
C TYR A 49 -35.40 -35.54 -13.18
N ARG A 50 -36.68 -35.67 -13.49
CA ARG A 50 -37.82 -35.14 -12.73
C ARG A 50 -37.89 -35.58 -11.27
N ARG A 51 -37.34 -36.76 -10.90
CA ARG A 51 -37.33 -37.26 -9.53
C ARG A 51 -36.38 -36.49 -8.63
N GLN A 52 -35.34 -35.89 -9.18
CA GLN A 52 -34.41 -35.04 -8.40
C GLN A 52 -35.04 -33.66 -8.19
N ARG A 53 -35.29 -33.33 -6.93
CA ARG A 53 -35.98 -32.08 -6.54
C ARG A 53 -35.05 -30.90 -6.34
N ALA A 54 -33.77 -31.18 -6.05
CA ALA A 54 -32.77 -30.18 -5.78
C ALA A 54 -31.54 -30.41 -6.65
N TRP A 55 -31.16 -29.41 -7.37
CA TRP A 55 -29.96 -29.39 -8.23
C TRP A 55 -29.03 -28.33 -7.72
N ARG A 56 -27.75 -28.65 -7.58
CA ARG A 56 -26.71 -27.66 -7.31
C ARG A 56 -25.60 -27.80 -8.34
N TRP A 57 -25.45 -26.75 -9.14
CA TRP A 57 -24.36 -26.65 -10.08
C TRP A 57 -23.32 -25.68 -9.52
N VAL A 58 -22.03 -26.03 -9.69
CA VAL A 58 -20.92 -25.14 -9.38
C VAL A 58 -20.33 -24.68 -10.71
N VAL A 59 -20.30 -23.38 -10.90
CA VAL A 59 -19.74 -22.76 -12.11
C VAL A 59 -18.41 -22.14 -11.74
N VAL A 60 -17.36 -22.54 -12.44
CA VAL A 60 -15.97 -22.17 -12.17
C VAL A 60 -15.41 -21.43 -13.36
N ARG A 61 -14.80 -20.29 -13.12
CA ARG A 61 -14.05 -19.52 -14.11
C ARG A 61 -12.76 -18.96 -13.48
N GLN A 62 -11.76 -18.60 -14.30
CA GLN A 62 -10.51 -18.05 -13.77
C GLN A 62 -10.74 -16.67 -13.16
N SER A 63 -11.33 -15.71 -13.90
CA SER A 63 -11.51 -14.32 -13.48
C SER A 63 -12.89 -14.05 -12.89
N ARG A 64 -12.96 -13.30 -11.78
CA ARG A 64 -14.20 -12.89 -11.11
C ARG A 64 -14.97 -11.86 -11.96
N ASP A 65 -14.27 -10.90 -12.53
CA ASP A 65 -14.89 -9.85 -13.34
C ASP A 65 -15.57 -10.44 -14.58
N GLU A 66 -14.89 -11.33 -15.28
CA GLU A 66 -15.47 -12.04 -16.42
C GLU A 66 -16.59 -12.99 -16.02
N LEU A 67 -16.50 -13.64 -14.86
CA LEU A 67 -17.55 -14.50 -14.30
C LEU A 67 -18.83 -13.67 -14.08
N ALA A 68 -18.71 -12.52 -13.42
CA ALA A 68 -19.82 -11.60 -13.16
C ALA A 68 -20.38 -10.97 -14.43
N ALA A 69 -19.52 -10.42 -15.28
CA ALA A 69 -19.93 -9.69 -16.49
C ALA A 69 -20.58 -10.56 -17.56
N GLN A 70 -20.21 -11.84 -17.64
CA GLN A 70 -20.64 -12.72 -18.73
C GLN A 70 -21.45 -13.92 -18.23
N THR A 71 -20.92 -14.73 -17.33
CA THR A 71 -21.48 -16.04 -16.99
C THR A 71 -22.68 -15.92 -16.07
N VAL A 72 -22.57 -15.11 -15.01
CA VAL A 72 -23.70 -14.82 -14.10
C VAL A 72 -24.85 -14.20 -14.89
N ARG A 73 -24.58 -13.20 -15.71
CA ARG A 73 -25.61 -12.55 -16.56
C ARG A 73 -26.26 -13.53 -17.55
N THR A 74 -25.51 -14.49 -18.09
CA THR A 74 -26.09 -15.50 -18.97
C THR A 74 -27.05 -16.41 -18.18
N VAL A 75 -26.71 -16.87 -16.99
CA VAL A 75 -27.58 -17.68 -16.15
C VAL A 75 -28.85 -16.90 -15.78
N GLN A 76 -28.70 -15.66 -15.34
CA GLN A 76 -29.81 -14.76 -15.00
C GLN A 76 -30.76 -14.52 -16.20
N HIS A 77 -30.22 -14.34 -17.39
CA HIS A 77 -31.02 -14.15 -18.60
C HIS A 77 -31.93 -15.34 -18.92
N TRP A 78 -31.44 -16.56 -18.72
CA TRP A 78 -32.21 -17.78 -19.00
C TRP A 78 -33.16 -18.20 -17.86
N THR A 79 -32.97 -17.65 -16.64
CA THR A 79 -33.75 -18.00 -15.44
C THR A 79 -34.21 -16.74 -14.71
N GLN A 80 -34.97 -15.88 -15.38
CA GLN A 80 -35.27 -14.48 -15.00
C GLN A 80 -35.92 -14.33 -13.61
N ASP A 81 -36.70 -15.31 -13.15
CA ASP A 81 -37.41 -15.25 -11.86
C ASP A 81 -36.56 -15.74 -10.66
N GLY A 82 -35.29 -15.95 -10.83
CA GLY A 82 -34.38 -16.41 -9.79
C GLY A 82 -33.92 -15.27 -8.83
N ARG A 83 -33.31 -15.67 -7.73
CA ARG A 83 -32.73 -14.75 -6.74
C ARG A 83 -31.22 -14.96 -6.62
N TYR A 84 -30.48 -13.84 -6.60
CA TYR A 84 -29.04 -13.84 -6.35
C TYR A 84 -28.70 -13.46 -4.92
N ASP A 85 -27.95 -14.34 -4.24
CA ASP A 85 -27.37 -14.09 -2.91
C ASP A 85 -25.91 -13.66 -3.12
N GLU A 86 -25.63 -12.37 -2.93
CA GLU A 86 -24.30 -11.79 -3.13
C GLU A 86 -23.25 -12.31 -2.13
N ARG A 87 -23.68 -12.66 -0.89
CA ARG A 87 -22.75 -13.17 0.14
C ARG A 87 -22.27 -14.58 -0.15
N LYS A 88 -23.12 -15.38 -0.77
CA LYS A 88 -22.82 -16.78 -1.13
C LYS A 88 -22.36 -16.95 -2.56
N HIS A 89 -22.46 -15.88 -3.37
CA HIS A 89 -22.30 -15.92 -4.83
C HIS A 89 -23.17 -17.02 -5.45
N ARG A 90 -24.42 -17.10 -5.03
CA ARG A 90 -25.36 -18.14 -5.43
C ARG A 90 -26.59 -17.57 -6.10
N TRP A 91 -26.95 -18.13 -7.25
CA TRP A 91 -28.25 -17.95 -7.92
C TRP A 91 -29.19 -19.10 -7.52
N THR A 92 -30.41 -18.80 -7.14
CA THR A 92 -31.44 -19.80 -6.82
C THR A 92 -32.66 -19.56 -7.70
N TYR A 93 -33.10 -20.60 -8.41
CA TYR A 93 -34.28 -20.60 -9.25
C TYR A 93 -35.24 -21.72 -8.81
N LEU A 94 -36.49 -21.32 -8.54
CA LEU A 94 -37.56 -22.23 -8.16
C LEU A 94 -38.44 -22.52 -9.36
N TYR A 95 -38.78 -23.79 -9.58
CA TYR A 95 -39.60 -24.21 -10.72
C TYR A 95 -40.47 -25.38 -10.40
N ASP A 96 -41.61 -25.53 -11.13
CA ASP A 96 -42.52 -26.70 -11.09
C ASP A 96 -42.69 -27.18 -12.56
N LEU A 97 -42.72 -28.50 -12.74
CA LEU A 97 -42.94 -29.15 -14.04
C LEU A 97 -44.40 -29.41 -14.33
N GLY A 98 -45.31 -28.86 -13.55
CA GLY A 98 -46.75 -29.02 -13.69
C GLY A 98 -47.27 -30.27 -12.94
N ASP A 99 -46.47 -30.88 -12.10
CA ASP A 99 -46.81 -32.05 -11.24
C ASP A 99 -47.05 -31.68 -9.79
N GLY A 100 -47.08 -30.38 -9.45
CA GLY A 100 -47.29 -29.86 -8.12
C GLY A 100 -46.08 -30.05 -7.17
N VAL A 101 -44.94 -30.48 -7.70
CA VAL A 101 -43.72 -30.71 -6.91
C VAL A 101 -42.77 -29.53 -7.11
N ALA A 102 -42.58 -28.75 -6.06
CA ALA A 102 -41.58 -27.68 -6.05
C ALA A 102 -40.16 -28.24 -6.18
N ARG A 103 -39.41 -27.68 -7.10
CA ARG A 103 -38.00 -28.00 -7.34
C ARG A 103 -37.15 -26.72 -7.29
N HIS A 104 -35.90 -26.90 -6.92
CA HIS A 104 -34.96 -25.76 -6.93
C HIS A 104 -33.67 -26.13 -7.64
N LEU A 105 -33.15 -25.12 -8.35
CA LEU A 105 -31.84 -25.10 -8.98
C LEU A 105 -31.00 -24.03 -8.30
N GLU A 106 -29.90 -24.45 -7.70
CA GLU A 106 -28.86 -23.58 -7.15
C GLU A 106 -27.67 -23.56 -8.08
N VAL A 107 -27.11 -22.38 -8.35
CA VAL A 107 -25.89 -22.21 -9.14
C VAL A 107 -24.91 -21.38 -8.32
N ASP A 108 -23.83 -22.00 -7.85
CA ASP A 108 -22.74 -21.37 -7.12
C ASP A 108 -21.69 -20.90 -8.13
N PHE A 109 -21.22 -19.65 -7.99
CA PHE A 109 -20.23 -19.05 -8.88
C PHE A 109 -18.91 -18.86 -8.13
N LEU A 110 -17.82 -19.43 -8.66
CA LEU A 110 -16.48 -19.39 -8.08
C LEU A 110 -15.45 -18.86 -9.10
N ALA A 111 -14.58 -17.97 -8.61
CA ALA A 111 -13.45 -17.46 -9.38
C ALA A 111 -12.15 -18.06 -8.87
N MET A 112 -11.36 -18.70 -9.74
CA MET A 112 -10.14 -19.40 -9.33
C MET A 112 -8.95 -18.46 -9.05
N GLU A 113 -9.02 -17.20 -9.42
CA GLU A 113 -8.08 -16.15 -8.97
C GLU A 113 -8.27 -15.84 -7.48
N ASP A 114 -9.49 -15.99 -6.94
CA ASP A 114 -9.81 -15.75 -5.54
C ASP A 114 -9.33 -16.92 -4.66
N ALA A 115 -8.45 -16.62 -3.69
CA ALA A 115 -7.87 -17.62 -2.80
C ALA A 115 -8.92 -18.27 -1.86
N VAL A 116 -10.03 -17.60 -1.57
CA VAL A 116 -11.14 -18.12 -0.76
C VAL A 116 -11.93 -19.14 -1.57
N ASP A 117 -12.31 -18.77 -2.81
CA ASP A 117 -13.04 -19.66 -3.71
C ASP A 117 -12.21 -20.89 -4.06
N ARG A 118 -10.92 -20.74 -4.34
CA ARG A 118 -9.99 -21.86 -4.63
C ARG A 118 -9.89 -22.84 -3.47
N ARG A 119 -9.84 -22.38 -2.22
CA ARG A 119 -9.83 -23.25 -1.03
C ARG A 119 -11.18 -23.88 -0.74
N ARG A 120 -12.27 -23.19 -1.08
CA ARG A 120 -13.63 -23.65 -0.88
C ARG A 120 -14.02 -24.74 -1.90
N PHE A 121 -13.54 -24.64 -3.14
CA PHE A 121 -13.96 -25.46 -4.27
C PHE A 121 -13.92 -26.99 -3.98
N PRO A 122 -12.81 -27.61 -3.53
CA PRO A 122 -12.75 -29.06 -3.31
C PRO A 122 -13.68 -29.57 -2.19
N ASN A 123 -14.18 -28.66 -1.36
CA ASN A 123 -15.02 -28.98 -0.21
C ASN A 123 -16.53 -28.78 -0.49
N LEU A 124 -16.90 -28.39 -1.69
CA LEU A 124 -18.30 -28.22 -2.06
C LEU A 124 -18.99 -29.55 -2.34
N GLU A 125 -20.30 -29.50 -2.25
CA GLU A 125 -21.19 -30.59 -2.71
C GLU A 125 -22.01 -30.09 -3.90
N ALA A 126 -21.87 -30.72 -5.04
CA ALA A 126 -22.55 -30.34 -6.28
C ALA A 126 -23.22 -31.55 -6.94
N SER A 127 -24.29 -31.32 -7.68
CA SER A 127 -24.85 -32.31 -8.59
C SER A 127 -23.94 -32.45 -9.82
N ALA A 128 -23.46 -31.29 -10.33
CA ALA A 128 -22.57 -31.21 -11.49
C ALA A 128 -21.74 -29.92 -11.46
N VAL A 129 -20.72 -29.85 -12.32
CA VAL A 129 -19.81 -28.69 -12.43
C VAL A 129 -19.78 -28.19 -13.86
N TRP A 130 -19.75 -26.86 -14.01
CA TRP A 130 -19.50 -26.22 -15.29
C TRP A 130 -18.19 -25.41 -15.19
N LEU A 131 -17.20 -25.79 -16.01
CA LEU A 131 -15.92 -25.11 -16.18
C LEU A 131 -16.06 -24.13 -17.37
N ASP A 132 -16.25 -22.85 -17.08
CA ASP A 132 -16.45 -21.82 -18.10
C ASP A 132 -15.11 -21.15 -18.49
N ASP A 133 -14.86 -21.01 -19.76
CA ASP A 133 -13.58 -20.64 -20.40
C ASP A 133 -12.41 -21.51 -19.91
N ALA A 134 -12.65 -22.82 -19.95
CA ALA A 134 -11.83 -23.86 -19.36
C ALA A 134 -10.37 -23.91 -19.87
N ARG A 135 -10.05 -23.25 -20.98
CA ARG A 135 -8.67 -23.07 -21.49
C ARG A 135 -7.75 -22.34 -20.49
N ASN A 136 -8.34 -21.53 -19.60
CA ASN A 136 -7.60 -20.78 -18.58
C ASN A 136 -7.56 -21.53 -17.22
N LEU A 137 -8.16 -22.73 -17.13
CA LEU A 137 -8.21 -23.53 -15.92
C LEU A 137 -7.23 -24.71 -16.01
N SER A 138 -6.48 -24.93 -14.94
CA SER A 138 -5.54 -26.05 -14.86
C SER A 138 -6.25 -27.41 -14.79
N GLU A 139 -5.55 -28.48 -15.14
CA GLU A 139 -6.07 -29.86 -15.00
C GLU A 139 -6.41 -30.23 -13.56
N ALA A 140 -5.72 -29.68 -12.58
CA ALA A 140 -6.04 -29.86 -11.15
C ALA A 140 -7.46 -29.40 -10.79
N ILE A 141 -7.98 -28.36 -11.44
CA ILE A 141 -9.36 -27.89 -11.26
C ILE A 141 -10.37 -28.94 -11.79
N LEU A 142 -10.03 -29.64 -12.88
CA LEU A 142 -10.86 -30.73 -13.37
C LEU A 142 -10.90 -31.90 -12.37
N ASP A 143 -9.78 -32.24 -11.74
CA ASP A 143 -9.71 -33.30 -10.75
C ASP A 143 -10.53 -32.93 -9.50
N ASP A 144 -10.45 -31.69 -9.02
CA ASP A 144 -11.31 -31.19 -7.96
C ASP A 144 -12.81 -31.24 -8.35
N ALA A 145 -13.15 -30.84 -9.58
CA ALA A 145 -14.51 -30.91 -10.10
C ALA A 145 -15.06 -32.35 -10.08
N ARG A 146 -14.24 -33.34 -10.37
CA ARG A 146 -14.61 -34.77 -10.31
C ARG A 146 -14.91 -35.24 -8.90
N LEU A 147 -14.20 -34.72 -7.91
CA LEU A 147 -14.39 -35.05 -6.51
C LEU A 147 -15.72 -34.54 -5.98
N ILE A 148 -16.20 -33.38 -6.42
CA ILE A 148 -17.41 -32.74 -5.90
C ILE A 148 -18.69 -33.11 -6.67
N ALA A 149 -18.58 -33.43 -7.98
CA ALA A 149 -19.72 -33.73 -8.81
C ALA A 149 -20.42 -35.03 -8.38
N GLY A 150 -21.71 -34.95 -8.14
CA GLY A 150 -22.56 -36.07 -7.68
C GLY A 150 -22.69 -36.20 -6.16
N ARG A 151 -22.09 -35.31 -5.37
CA ARG A 151 -22.24 -35.28 -3.92
C ARG A 151 -23.56 -34.68 -3.44
N TYR A 152 -24.26 -33.94 -4.30
CA TYR A 152 -25.53 -33.28 -3.97
C TYR A 152 -26.67 -33.71 -4.91
N PRO A 153 -27.90 -33.96 -4.42
CA PRO A 153 -28.25 -34.07 -3.00
C PRO A 153 -27.65 -35.34 -2.39
N GLY A 154 -27.52 -35.34 -1.06
CA GLY A 154 -27.01 -36.52 -0.32
C GLY A 154 -27.93 -37.73 -0.41
N GLY A 155 -27.41 -38.93 -0.03
CA GLY A 155 -28.17 -40.19 -0.11
C GLY A 155 -29.48 -40.19 0.68
N LEU A 156 -29.53 -39.46 1.80
CA LEU A 156 -30.75 -39.30 2.62
C LEU A 156 -31.85 -38.51 1.90
N ASP A 157 -31.47 -37.62 0.96
CA ASP A 157 -32.38 -36.80 0.17
C ASP A 157 -32.66 -37.40 -1.24
N GLY A 158 -32.47 -38.69 -1.41
CA GLY A 158 -32.71 -39.42 -2.65
C GLY A 158 -31.50 -39.57 -3.57
N GLY A 159 -30.35 -39.02 -3.19
CA GLY A 159 -29.10 -39.09 -3.94
C GLY A 159 -29.08 -38.32 -5.28
N CYS A 160 -27.90 -38.13 -5.83
CA CYS A 160 -27.74 -37.52 -7.15
C CYS A 160 -28.05 -38.53 -8.26
N GLN A 161 -29.06 -38.25 -9.08
CA GLN A 161 -29.48 -39.13 -10.18
C GLN A 161 -28.58 -39.03 -11.40
N TRP A 162 -27.96 -37.88 -11.61
CA TRP A 162 -27.00 -37.67 -12.69
C TRP A 162 -25.88 -36.77 -12.20
N ARG A 163 -24.66 -37.12 -12.53
CA ARG A 163 -23.46 -36.34 -12.22
C ARG A 163 -22.64 -36.10 -13.48
N GLY A 164 -22.06 -34.95 -13.62
CA GLY A 164 -21.20 -34.65 -14.77
C GLY A 164 -20.47 -33.34 -14.69
N ILE A 165 -19.54 -33.18 -15.60
CA ILE A 165 -18.75 -31.96 -15.77
C ILE A 165 -18.92 -31.52 -17.21
N ILE A 166 -19.30 -30.27 -17.42
CA ILE A 166 -19.27 -29.64 -18.71
C ILE A 166 -18.18 -28.59 -18.75
N ALA A 167 -17.46 -28.50 -19.84
CA ALA A 167 -16.45 -27.45 -20.08
C ALA A 167 -16.83 -26.65 -21.32
N THR A 168 -16.85 -25.34 -21.21
CA THR A 168 -17.00 -24.45 -22.37
C THR A 168 -15.72 -23.65 -22.55
N SER A 169 -15.23 -23.58 -23.78
CA SER A 169 -13.97 -22.87 -24.04
C SER A 169 -13.91 -22.29 -25.43
N ARG A 170 -13.20 -21.20 -25.62
CA ARG A 170 -12.58 -20.86 -26.89
C ARG A 170 -11.54 -21.93 -27.20
N MET A 171 -10.98 -21.94 -28.39
CA MET A 171 -9.96 -22.93 -28.74
C MET A 171 -8.77 -22.83 -27.76
N PRO A 172 -8.46 -23.91 -27.01
CA PRO A 172 -7.31 -23.95 -26.14
C PRO A 172 -6.02 -24.19 -26.93
N PRO A 173 -4.85 -23.93 -26.33
CA PRO A 173 -3.57 -24.23 -26.97
C PRO A 173 -3.36 -25.74 -27.21
N PRO A 174 -2.46 -26.12 -28.13
CA PRO A 174 -2.06 -27.51 -28.32
C PRO A 174 -1.56 -28.12 -27.00
N GLY A 175 -1.87 -29.38 -26.81
CA GLY A 175 -1.47 -30.08 -25.56
C GLY A 175 -2.33 -29.78 -24.32
N HIS A 176 -3.29 -28.90 -24.44
CA HIS A 176 -4.21 -28.61 -23.32
C HIS A 176 -5.09 -29.85 -23.00
N TRP A 177 -5.37 -30.11 -21.72
CA TRP A 177 -6.12 -31.27 -21.24
C TRP A 177 -7.48 -31.46 -21.91
N LEU A 178 -8.16 -30.37 -22.31
CA LEU A 178 -9.41 -30.41 -23.08
C LEU A 178 -9.29 -31.12 -24.44
N LEU A 179 -8.09 -31.12 -25.05
CA LEU A 179 -7.86 -31.67 -26.38
C LEU A 179 -7.23 -33.06 -26.36
N ILE A 180 -6.44 -33.38 -25.31
CA ILE A 180 -5.61 -34.59 -25.26
C ILE A 180 -6.17 -35.71 -24.38
N ARG A 181 -7.09 -35.39 -23.46
CA ARG A 181 -7.63 -36.40 -22.55
C ARG A 181 -8.62 -37.32 -23.24
N PRO A 182 -8.43 -38.64 -23.19
CA PRO A 182 -9.29 -39.60 -23.90
C PRO A 182 -10.68 -39.75 -23.27
N ASP A 183 -10.87 -39.32 -22.02
CA ASP A 183 -12.13 -39.40 -21.29
C ASP A 183 -13.00 -38.14 -21.44
N VAL A 184 -12.55 -37.14 -22.22
CA VAL A 184 -13.33 -35.96 -22.59
C VAL A 184 -14.06 -36.20 -23.89
N GLU A 185 -15.40 -36.16 -23.87
CA GLU A 185 -16.18 -36.11 -25.12
C GLU A 185 -16.14 -34.67 -25.67
N LEU A 186 -15.36 -34.47 -26.71
CA LEU A 186 -15.08 -33.16 -27.30
C LEU A 186 -16.03 -32.82 -28.44
N PHE A 187 -16.77 -31.73 -28.31
CA PHE A 187 -17.60 -31.12 -29.35
C PHE A 187 -16.89 -29.89 -29.90
N ARG A 188 -16.33 -30.01 -31.08
CA ARG A 188 -15.61 -28.92 -31.75
C ARG A 188 -16.49 -28.22 -32.75
N GLN A 189 -16.83 -26.94 -32.51
CA GLN A 189 -17.59 -26.13 -33.45
C GLN A 189 -16.73 -25.73 -34.67
N PRO A 190 -17.33 -25.61 -35.86
CA PRO A 190 -16.62 -25.19 -37.07
C PRO A 190 -16.13 -23.74 -36.94
N SER A 191 -15.19 -23.32 -37.82
CA SER A 191 -14.76 -21.94 -37.97
C SER A 191 -15.97 -21.01 -38.15
N GLY A 192 -15.91 -19.81 -37.56
CA GLY A 192 -16.94 -18.80 -37.75
C GLY A 192 -17.11 -18.33 -39.20
N ARG A 193 -16.08 -18.54 -40.06
CA ARG A 193 -16.09 -18.24 -41.49
C ARG A 193 -16.48 -19.45 -42.36
N ALA A 194 -16.62 -20.64 -41.76
CA ALA A 194 -17.02 -21.83 -42.50
C ALA A 194 -18.49 -21.73 -42.99
N HIS A 195 -18.82 -22.43 -44.08
CA HIS A 195 -20.19 -22.47 -44.60
C HIS A 195 -21.20 -23.07 -43.61
N ASN A 196 -20.73 -23.90 -42.69
CA ASN A 196 -21.50 -24.53 -41.62
C ASN A 196 -21.26 -23.88 -40.25
N ALA A 197 -20.80 -22.63 -40.21
CA ALA A 197 -20.58 -21.88 -38.97
C ALA A 197 -21.87 -21.85 -38.13
N GLU A 198 -21.71 -22.02 -36.83
CA GLU A 198 -22.83 -22.08 -35.89
C GLU A 198 -23.18 -20.69 -35.33
N ASN A 199 -24.43 -20.49 -34.92
CA ASN A 199 -24.95 -19.25 -34.32
C ASN A 199 -24.95 -18.00 -35.21
N VAL A 200 -24.82 -18.17 -36.55
CA VAL A 200 -24.70 -17.06 -37.52
C VAL A 200 -25.94 -16.17 -37.54
N GLU A 201 -27.14 -16.78 -37.53
CA GLU A 201 -28.40 -16.02 -37.59
C GLU A 201 -28.64 -15.16 -36.33
N ASN A 202 -28.28 -15.68 -35.17
CA ASN A 202 -28.36 -14.91 -33.91
C ASN A 202 -27.35 -13.74 -33.88
N LEU A 203 -26.18 -13.91 -34.51
CA LEU A 203 -25.20 -12.82 -34.68
C LEU A 203 -25.73 -11.75 -35.62
N LYS A 204 -26.27 -12.13 -36.76
CA LYS A 204 -26.88 -11.21 -37.74
C LYS A 204 -28.02 -10.40 -37.11
N ALA A 205 -28.90 -11.03 -36.34
CA ALA A 205 -29.98 -10.37 -35.61
C ALA A 205 -29.51 -9.30 -34.64
N ARG A 206 -28.24 -9.41 -34.14
CA ARG A 206 -27.57 -8.44 -33.25
C ARG A 206 -26.66 -7.45 -33.98
N GLY A 207 -26.65 -7.46 -35.34
CA GLY A 207 -25.79 -6.58 -36.12
C GLY A 207 -24.33 -7.02 -36.24
N PHE A 208 -23.98 -8.24 -35.82
CA PHE A 208 -22.64 -8.80 -35.88
C PHE A 208 -22.50 -9.83 -37.01
N SER A 209 -21.30 -9.97 -37.55
CA SER A 209 -20.95 -11.09 -38.41
C SER A 209 -19.50 -11.48 -38.25
N TYR A 210 -19.18 -12.76 -38.41
CA TYR A 210 -17.79 -13.24 -38.38
C TYR A 210 -16.93 -12.63 -39.49
N VAL A 211 -17.54 -12.30 -40.64
CA VAL A 211 -16.84 -11.65 -41.76
C VAL A 211 -16.42 -10.22 -41.40
N LYS A 212 -17.30 -9.46 -40.73
CA LYS A 212 -16.94 -8.13 -40.22
C LYS A 212 -15.85 -8.20 -39.17
N LEU A 213 -15.99 -9.07 -38.16
CA LEU A 213 -14.98 -9.29 -37.14
C LEU A 213 -13.62 -9.66 -37.76
N ALA A 214 -13.61 -10.51 -38.78
CA ALA A 214 -12.40 -10.90 -39.50
C ALA A 214 -11.76 -9.77 -40.32
N ALA A 215 -12.51 -8.75 -40.70
CA ALA A 215 -12.02 -7.59 -41.45
C ALA A 215 -11.47 -6.48 -40.52
N GLU A 216 -11.93 -6.45 -39.27
CA GLU A 216 -11.61 -5.40 -38.29
C GLU A 216 -10.47 -5.79 -37.31
N GLU A 217 -10.15 -7.10 -37.21
CA GLU A 217 -9.22 -7.66 -36.23
C GLU A 217 -7.92 -8.16 -36.87
N ASP A 218 -6.88 -8.32 -36.05
CA ASP A 218 -5.60 -8.86 -36.48
C ASP A 218 -5.72 -10.29 -37.04
N PRO A 219 -4.99 -10.66 -38.11
CA PRO A 219 -5.08 -11.99 -38.73
C PRO A 219 -4.83 -13.17 -37.76
N ASP A 220 -3.95 -13.02 -36.78
CA ASP A 220 -3.68 -14.07 -35.82
C ASP A 220 -4.80 -14.18 -34.77
N TRP A 221 -5.38 -13.04 -34.40
CA TRP A 221 -6.59 -12.99 -33.58
C TRP A 221 -7.76 -13.68 -34.33
N VAL A 222 -7.92 -13.40 -35.63
CA VAL A 222 -8.96 -14.02 -36.46
C VAL A 222 -8.79 -15.53 -36.54
N ARG A 223 -7.59 -16.02 -36.86
CA ARG A 223 -7.29 -17.47 -36.88
C ARG A 223 -7.66 -18.14 -35.58
N ARG A 224 -7.28 -17.55 -34.45
CA ARG A 224 -7.47 -18.11 -33.13
C ARG A 224 -8.91 -18.04 -32.63
N TYR A 225 -9.58 -16.92 -32.82
CA TYR A 225 -10.87 -16.64 -32.18
C TYR A 225 -12.07 -16.77 -33.10
N VAL A 226 -11.92 -16.53 -34.38
CA VAL A 226 -12.97 -16.67 -35.41
C VAL A 226 -12.88 -18.04 -36.08
N ASP A 227 -11.70 -18.45 -36.51
CA ASP A 227 -11.52 -19.71 -37.23
C ASP A 227 -11.34 -20.91 -36.30
N ALA A 228 -11.08 -20.67 -35.04
CA ALA A 228 -10.84 -21.71 -34.02
C ALA A 228 -9.79 -22.74 -34.49
N GLU A 229 -8.71 -22.25 -35.09
CA GLU A 229 -7.59 -23.08 -35.52
C GLU A 229 -6.68 -23.43 -34.35
N ILE A 230 -6.21 -24.68 -34.32
CA ILE A 230 -5.14 -25.11 -33.40
C ILE A 230 -3.83 -24.78 -34.10
N THR A 231 -3.25 -23.62 -33.78
CA THR A 231 -1.98 -23.21 -34.35
C THR A 231 -0.85 -23.72 -33.50
N ALA A 232 -0.13 -24.74 -33.95
CA ALA A 232 1.00 -25.36 -33.21
C ALA A 232 2.18 -24.40 -33.01
N GLY A 233 2.41 -23.44 -33.92
CA GLY A 233 3.49 -22.46 -33.80
C GLY A 233 3.17 -21.26 -32.89
N ALA A 234 1.97 -20.73 -32.96
CA ALA A 234 1.61 -19.46 -32.29
C ALA A 234 1.54 -19.56 -30.75
N ALA A 235 1.26 -20.72 -30.18
CA ALA A 235 1.26 -20.91 -28.73
C ALA A 235 2.67 -21.06 -28.18
N GLU A 236 3.60 -21.70 -28.91
CA GLU A 236 5.02 -21.76 -28.56
C GLU A 236 5.69 -20.40 -28.77
N ASP A 237 5.36 -19.68 -29.84
CA ASP A 237 5.86 -18.34 -30.11
C ASP A 237 5.36 -17.32 -29.06
N GLU A 238 4.10 -17.39 -28.65
CA GLU A 238 3.54 -16.54 -27.60
C GLU A 238 4.10 -16.90 -26.20
N ALA A 239 4.27 -18.18 -25.91
CA ALA A 239 4.92 -18.63 -24.69
C ALA A 239 6.41 -18.22 -24.67
N GLU A 240 7.12 -18.32 -25.81
CA GLU A 240 8.49 -17.85 -25.92
C GLU A 240 8.57 -16.32 -25.88
N ALA A 241 7.67 -15.60 -26.51
CA ALA A 241 7.57 -14.15 -26.42
C ALA A 241 7.30 -13.71 -24.97
N SER A 242 6.41 -14.40 -24.25
CA SER A 242 6.16 -14.17 -22.83
C SER A 242 7.40 -14.46 -21.98
N ARG A 243 8.10 -15.57 -22.24
CA ARG A 243 9.36 -15.90 -21.56
C ARG A 243 10.46 -14.88 -21.88
N ALA A 244 10.56 -14.47 -23.13
CA ALA A 244 11.52 -13.43 -23.54
C ALA A 244 11.20 -12.08 -22.87
N ALA A 245 9.95 -11.69 -22.80
CA ALA A 245 9.52 -10.49 -22.07
C ALA A 245 9.82 -10.59 -20.56
N ALA A 246 9.58 -11.75 -19.95
CA ALA A 246 9.91 -12.00 -18.55
C ALA A 246 11.43 -11.99 -18.26
N ARG A 247 12.26 -12.45 -19.20
CA ARG A 247 13.72 -12.28 -19.10
C ARG A 247 14.14 -10.82 -19.21
N ALA A 248 13.55 -10.08 -20.13
CA ALA A 248 13.93 -8.70 -20.41
C ALA A 248 13.43 -7.69 -19.36
N SER A 249 12.33 -7.98 -18.67
CA SER A 249 11.70 -7.05 -17.72
C SER A 249 11.30 -7.73 -16.42
N LEU A 250 11.72 -7.12 -15.30
CA LEU A 250 11.33 -7.56 -13.96
C LEU A 250 9.81 -7.45 -13.76
N THR A 251 9.16 -6.43 -14.31
CA THR A 251 7.69 -6.29 -14.29
C THR A 251 7.02 -7.49 -14.95
N GLN A 252 7.48 -7.90 -16.12
CA GLN A 252 6.89 -9.05 -16.82
C GLN A 252 7.20 -10.37 -16.08
N PHE A 253 8.38 -10.51 -15.51
CA PHE A 253 8.71 -11.65 -14.66
C PHE A 253 7.79 -11.74 -13.44
N ILE A 254 7.51 -10.62 -12.78
CA ILE A 254 6.58 -10.56 -11.65
C ILE A 254 5.16 -10.96 -12.08
N ARG A 255 4.65 -10.44 -13.19
CA ARG A 255 3.32 -10.79 -13.73
C ARG A 255 3.18 -12.28 -14.04
N VAL A 256 4.24 -12.92 -14.52
CA VAL A 256 4.24 -14.36 -14.81
C VAL A 256 4.34 -15.18 -13.53
N THR A 257 5.20 -14.79 -12.58
CA THR A 257 5.49 -15.58 -11.36
C THR A 257 4.49 -15.32 -10.24
N MET A 258 3.90 -14.14 -10.20
CA MET A 258 2.95 -13.68 -9.17
C MET A 258 1.80 -12.88 -9.82
N PRO A 259 0.91 -13.53 -10.57
CA PRO A 259 -0.13 -12.86 -11.35
C PRO A 259 -1.14 -12.09 -10.49
N ASP A 260 -1.21 -12.38 -9.19
CA ASP A 260 -2.08 -11.70 -8.22
C ASP A 260 -1.49 -10.37 -7.70
N ILE A 261 -0.25 -10.00 -8.11
CA ILE A 261 0.42 -8.77 -7.68
C ILE A 261 0.40 -7.76 -8.83
N GLU A 262 -0.38 -6.70 -8.68
CA GLU A 262 -0.31 -5.52 -9.57
C GLU A 262 0.58 -4.45 -8.91
N PRO A 263 1.68 -4.04 -9.55
CA PRO A 263 2.56 -3.01 -9.02
C PRO A 263 1.87 -1.64 -8.94
N ALA A 264 1.87 -0.99 -7.79
CA ALA A 264 1.49 0.41 -7.65
C ALA A 264 2.63 1.33 -8.16
N LYS A 265 2.38 2.62 -8.38
CA LYS A 265 3.35 3.60 -8.94
C LYS A 265 4.73 3.57 -8.25
N HIS A 266 4.75 3.47 -6.93
CA HIS A 266 6.01 3.40 -6.18
C HIS A 266 6.74 2.06 -6.39
N HIS A 267 6.02 0.98 -6.62
CA HIS A 267 6.62 -0.31 -6.98
C HIS A 267 7.23 -0.26 -8.39
N GLU A 268 6.59 0.41 -9.35
CA GLU A 268 7.14 0.60 -10.71
C GLU A 268 8.47 1.37 -10.66
N LEU A 269 8.57 2.42 -9.83
CA LEU A 269 9.83 3.13 -9.62
C LEU A 269 10.90 2.23 -9.00
N ILE A 270 10.55 1.43 -7.97
CA ILE A 270 11.49 0.46 -7.37
C ILE A 270 11.95 -0.54 -8.43
N ILE A 271 11.03 -1.11 -9.22
CA ILE A 271 11.35 -2.06 -10.29
C ILE A 271 12.32 -1.44 -11.29
N ALA A 272 12.07 -0.24 -11.77
CA ALA A 272 12.96 0.44 -12.71
C ALA A 272 14.38 0.63 -12.15
N LYS A 273 14.50 1.00 -10.86
CA LYS A 273 15.81 1.12 -10.20
C LYS A 273 16.51 -0.22 -10.01
N LEU A 274 15.75 -1.30 -9.72
CA LEU A 274 16.29 -2.65 -9.61
C LEU A 274 16.75 -3.18 -10.97
N GLU A 275 16.03 -2.92 -12.04
CA GLU A 275 16.46 -3.24 -13.42
C GLU A 275 17.76 -2.49 -13.77
N ALA A 276 17.89 -1.21 -13.42
CA ALA A 276 19.12 -0.44 -13.59
C ALA A 276 20.31 -1.00 -12.77
N VAL A 277 20.04 -1.56 -11.58
CA VAL A 277 21.06 -2.29 -10.80
C VAL A 277 21.51 -3.56 -11.54
N ALA A 278 20.57 -4.32 -12.08
CA ALA A 278 20.92 -5.55 -12.83
C ALA A 278 21.71 -5.26 -14.12
N CYS A 279 21.42 -4.14 -14.79
CA CYS A 279 22.17 -3.68 -15.97
C CYS A 279 23.53 -3.07 -15.61
N GLY A 280 23.84 -2.85 -14.32
CA GLY A 280 25.10 -2.28 -13.86
C GLY A 280 25.20 -0.75 -13.95
N GLU A 281 24.11 -0.07 -14.28
CA GLU A 281 24.00 1.40 -14.30
C GLU A 281 24.03 1.97 -12.88
N ILE A 282 23.36 1.31 -11.94
CA ILE A 282 23.36 1.66 -10.51
C ILE A 282 24.12 0.61 -9.73
N LYS A 283 25.19 1.01 -9.03
CA LYS A 283 25.97 0.11 -8.18
C LYS A 283 25.69 0.26 -6.71
N ARG A 284 25.11 1.35 -6.29
CA ARG A 284 24.76 1.66 -4.92
C ARG A 284 23.35 2.25 -4.88
N LEU A 285 22.40 1.50 -4.37
CA LEU A 285 20.98 1.89 -4.30
C LEU A 285 20.49 1.88 -2.85
N MET A 286 19.87 2.96 -2.41
CA MET A 286 19.15 3.05 -1.15
C MET A 286 17.65 3.18 -1.40
N LEU A 287 16.84 2.38 -0.71
CA LEU A 287 15.39 2.39 -0.78
C LEU A 287 14.82 2.69 0.61
N PHE A 288 14.28 3.89 0.79
CA PHE A 288 13.66 4.34 2.02
C PHE A 288 12.15 4.49 1.81
N LEU A 289 11.37 3.63 2.45
CA LEU A 289 9.91 3.64 2.34
C LEU A 289 9.27 3.25 3.68
N PRO A 290 8.00 3.65 3.92
CA PRO A 290 7.26 3.28 5.09
C PRO A 290 7.13 1.76 5.31
N PRO A 291 6.91 1.32 6.56
CA PRO A 291 6.48 -0.05 6.82
C PRO A 291 5.21 -0.39 6.06
N GLY A 292 5.13 -1.62 5.52
CA GLY A 292 3.96 -2.07 4.75
C GLY A 292 3.90 -1.64 3.29
N SER A 293 4.90 -0.89 2.78
CA SER A 293 4.99 -0.47 1.37
C SER A 293 5.48 -1.55 0.40
N ALA A 294 5.58 -2.79 0.83
CA ALA A 294 6.06 -3.94 0.06
C ALA A 294 7.52 -3.86 -0.46
N LYS A 295 8.33 -2.88 0.02
CA LYS A 295 9.73 -2.69 -0.41
C LYS A 295 10.57 -3.97 -0.41
N SER A 296 10.52 -4.76 0.67
CA SER A 296 11.22 -6.05 0.78
C SER A 296 10.66 -7.12 -0.16
N THR A 297 9.37 -7.08 -0.50
CA THR A 297 8.78 -8.02 -1.45
C THR A 297 9.40 -7.84 -2.82
N TYR A 298 9.54 -6.61 -3.30
CA TYR A 298 10.14 -6.34 -4.61
C TYR A 298 11.64 -6.53 -4.61
N ALA A 299 12.36 -5.95 -3.66
CA ALA A 299 13.81 -5.91 -3.69
C ALA A 299 14.50 -7.17 -3.11
N SER A 300 13.90 -7.81 -2.08
CA SER A 300 14.52 -8.97 -1.41
C SER A 300 13.91 -10.32 -1.79
N VAL A 301 12.74 -10.34 -2.47
CA VAL A 301 12.09 -11.60 -2.84
C VAL A 301 11.89 -11.77 -4.35
N LEU A 302 11.42 -10.75 -5.07
CA LEU A 302 11.09 -10.85 -6.50
C LEU A 302 12.29 -10.53 -7.39
N PHE A 303 13.12 -9.57 -7.00
CA PHE A 303 14.31 -9.18 -7.76
C PHE A 303 15.42 -10.24 -7.78
N PRO A 304 15.82 -10.86 -6.65
CA PRO A 304 16.94 -11.83 -6.67
C PRO A 304 16.75 -13.01 -7.63
N PRO A 305 15.57 -13.64 -7.74
CA PRO A 305 15.37 -14.70 -8.75
C PRO A 305 15.58 -14.19 -10.18
N TRP A 306 15.03 -13.03 -10.52
CA TRP A 306 15.17 -12.43 -11.84
C TRP A 306 16.63 -12.05 -12.15
N PHE A 307 17.34 -11.48 -11.17
CA PHE A 307 18.78 -11.20 -11.28
C PHE A 307 19.58 -12.47 -11.54
N MET A 308 19.35 -13.52 -10.73
CA MET A 308 20.05 -14.81 -10.89
C MET A 308 19.68 -15.53 -12.19
N GLY A 309 18.47 -15.31 -12.69
CA GLY A 309 18.04 -15.82 -14.00
C GLY A 309 18.82 -15.20 -15.14
N ASN A 310 19.03 -13.91 -15.11
CA ASN A 310 19.76 -13.15 -16.12
C ASN A 310 21.30 -13.21 -15.92
N HIS A 311 21.75 -13.46 -14.68
CA HIS A 311 23.17 -13.58 -14.30
C HIS A 311 23.45 -14.92 -13.60
N PRO A 312 23.38 -16.05 -14.31
CA PRO A 312 23.21 -17.38 -13.70
C PRO A 312 24.36 -17.85 -12.82
N ALA A 313 25.58 -17.32 -13.02
CA ALA A 313 26.78 -17.68 -12.23
C ALA A 313 27.10 -16.63 -11.12
N MET A 314 26.33 -15.56 -11.02
CA MET A 314 26.62 -14.45 -10.07
C MET A 314 26.09 -14.78 -8.67
N PRO A 315 26.93 -14.73 -7.64
CA PRO A 315 26.53 -14.99 -6.26
C PRO A 315 25.83 -13.78 -5.65
N VAL A 316 24.82 -14.06 -4.82
CA VAL A 316 24.00 -13.08 -4.09
C VAL A 316 24.17 -13.29 -2.59
N ILE A 317 24.43 -12.22 -1.83
CA ILE A 317 24.37 -12.21 -0.38
C ILE A 317 23.19 -11.32 0.03
N ALA A 318 22.26 -11.88 0.80
CA ALA A 318 21.11 -11.16 1.36
C ALA A 318 21.20 -11.16 2.87
N ALA A 319 21.31 -9.96 3.44
CA ALA A 319 21.46 -9.73 4.87
C ALA A 319 20.21 -9.07 5.47
N SER A 320 19.93 -9.35 6.74
CA SER A 320 18.91 -8.67 7.52
C SER A 320 19.33 -8.59 8.99
N HIS A 321 18.56 -7.88 9.85
CA HIS A 321 18.88 -7.77 11.28
C HIS A 321 18.98 -9.13 11.98
N SER A 322 18.33 -10.17 11.48
CA SER A 322 18.44 -11.52 12.02
C SER A 322 18.55 -12.57 10.94
N LYS A 323 19.18 -13.69 11.29
CA LYS A 323 19.31 -14.86 10.41
C LYS A 323 17.94 -15.41 10.01
N GLU A 324 16.98 -15.47 10.94
CA GLU A 324 15.63 -16.01 10.70
C GLU A 324 14.90 -15.19 9.63
N LEU A 325 15.02 -13.87 9.67
CA LEU A 325 14.38 -13.00 8.65
C LEU A 325 15.06 -13.16 7.29
N ALA A 326 16.39 -13.16 7.25
CA ALA A 326 17.14 -13.38 6.03
C ALA A 326 16.83 -14.75 5.39
N GLU A 327 16.75 -15.81 6.19
CA GLU A 327 16.36 -17.16 5.73
C GLU A 327 14.90 -17.25 5.29
N ARG A 328 14.00 -16.45 5.89
CA ARG A 328 12.61 -16.35 5.43
C ARG A 328 12.54 -15.80 4.01
N PHE A 329 13.29 -14.76 3.70
CA PHE A 329 13.41 -14.24 2.35
C PHE A 329 14.08 -15.27 1.42
N GLY A 330 15.22 -15.83 1.84
CA GLY A 330 15.94 -16.84 1.06
C GLY A 330 15.08 -18.05 0.68
N ARG A 331 14.19 -18.51 1.56
CA ARG A 331 13.22 -19.57 1.30
C ARG A 331 12.22 -19.19 0.20
N ARG A 332 11.71 -17.94 0.23
CA ARG A 332 10.79 -17.45 -0.80
C ARG A 332 11.50 -17.35 -2.17
N VAL A 333 12.69 -16.79 -2.19
CA VAL A 333 13.54 -16.71 -3.40
C VAL A 333 13.82 -18.10 -3.96
N ARG A 334 14.25 -19.05 -3.11
CA ARG A 334 14.49 -20.45 -3.48
C ARG A 334 13.27 -21.11 -4.10
N ASN A 335 12.09 -20.89 -3.52
CA ASN A 335 10.84 -21.47 -4.03
C ASN A 335 10.49 -20.94 -5.43
N ILE A 336 10.77 -19.67 -5.72
CA ILE A 336 10.60 -19.10 -7.07
C ILE A 336 11.59 -19.75 -8.03
N VAL A 337 12.89 -19.81 -7.68
CA VAL A 337 13.95 -20.40 -8.54
C VAL A 337 13.73 -21.90 -8.76
N GLY A 338 13.19 -22.62 -7.76
CA GLY A 338 12.83 -24.03 -7.86
C GLY A 338 11.53 -24.30 -8.62
N GLY A 339 10.74 -23.25 -8.89
CA GLY A 339 9.44 -23.37 -9.55
C GLY A 339 9.52 -23.68 -11.05
N PRO A 340 8.45 -24.24 -11.64
CA PRO A 340 8.41 -24.54 -13.06
C PRO A 340 8.54 -23.30 -13.94
N LEU A 341 7.88 -22.20 -13.59
CA LEU A 341 7.90 -20.96 -14.36
C LEU A 341 9.32 -20.36 -14.49
N PHE A 342 10.12 -20.43 -13.43
CA PHE A 342 11.52 -19.98 -13.50
C PHE A 342 12.33 -20.86 -14.46
N ARG A 343 12.17 -22.20 -14.38
CA ARG A 343 12.85 -23.13 -15.28
C ARG A 343 12.45 -22.91 -16.75
N GLU A 344 11.17 -22.71 -17.00
CA GLU A 344 10.68 -22.41 -18.34
C GLU A 344 11.22 -21.08 -18.86
N THR A 345 11.31 -20.06 -18.00
CA THR A 345 11.78 -18.71 -18.38
C THR A 345 13.27 -18.69 -18.64
N PHE A 346 14.09 -19.28 -17.77
CA PHE A 346 15.57 -19.16 -17.81
C PHE A 346 16.31 -20.44 -18.26
N GLY A 347 15.61 -21.56 -18.41
CA GLY A 347 16.20 -22.82 -18.86
C GLY A 347 17.00 -23.58 -17.80
N PHE A 348 16.93 -23.20 -16.53
CA PHE A 348 17.60 -23.87 -15.40
C PHE A 348 16.84 -23.63 -14.09
N GLY A 349 17.23 -24.31 -13.02
CA GLY A 349 16.63 -24.16 -11.69
C GLY A 349 17.65 -24.37 -10.59
N LEU A 350 17.21 -24.89 -9.45
CA LEU A 350 18.08 -25.23 -8.33
C LEU A 350 18.99 -26.42 -8.68
N SER A 351 20.19 -26.43 -8.09
CA SER A 351 21.08 -27.60 -8.07
C SER A 351 20.45 -28.74 -7.26
N GLY A 352 20.63 -29.98 -7.68
CA GLY A 352 20.02 -31.19 -7.07
C GLY A 352 20.36 -31.39 -5.58
N ASP A 353 21.50 -30.87 -5.12
CA ASP A 353 22.01 -31.06 -3.76
C ASP A 353 21.68 -29.89 -2.82
N SER A 354 20.85 -28.92 -3.25
CA SER A 354 20.70 -27.61 -2.62
C SER A 354 19.35 -27.46 -1.92
N GLY A 355 19.27 -27.86 -0.63
CA GLY A 355 18.01 -27.91 0.13
C GLY A 355 17.83 -26.91 1.28
N ALA A 356 18.89 -26.23 1.75
CA ALA A 356 18.83 -25.37 2.92
C ALA A 356 18.12 -24.02 2.63
N ALA A 357 17.39 -23.50 3.61
CA ALA A 357 16.65 -22.23 3.45
C ALA A 357 17.56 -21.00 3.31
N GLY A 358 18.67 -21.00 4.00
CA GLY A 358 19.60 -19.86 4.05
C GLY A 358 20.78 -19.97 3.07
N ARG A 359 20.96 -21.15 2.42
CA ARG A 359 22.05 -21.36 1.46
C ARG A 359 21.64 -22.37 0.41
N TRP A 360 21.70 -21.96 -0.83
CA TRP A 360 21.41 -22.83 -1.97
C TRP A 360 22.10 -22.31 -3.23
N GLU A 361 22.17 -23.19 -4.23
CA GLU A 361 22.87 -22.94 -5.50
C GLU A 361 21.93 -23.25 -6.67
N THR A 362 22.14 -22.54 -7.77
CA THR A 362 21.49 -22.85 -9.05
C THR A 362 22.29 -23.88 -9.81
N ALA A 363 21.67 -24.60 -10.73
CA ALA A 363 22.34 -25.55 -11.63
C ALA A 363 23.38 -24.89 -12.56
N ARG A 364 23.46 -23.55 -12.57
CA ARG A 364 24.44 -22.77 -13.33
C ARG A 364 25.56 -22.16 -12.46
N GLY A 365 25.66 -22.54 -11.18
CA GLY A 365 26.70 -22.11 -10.25
C GLY A 365 26.48 -20.77 -9.57
N GLY A 366 25.29 -20.16 -9.69
CA GLY A 366 24.91 -18.98 -8.88
C GLY A 366 24.61 -19.41 -7.46
N GLU A 367 25.24 -18.79 -6.47
CA GLU A 367 25.00 -19.05 -5.05
C GLU A 367 24.11 -17.95 -4.44
N TYR A 368 23.14 -18.35 -3.60
CA TYR A 368 22.40 -17.44 -2.74
C TYR A 368 22.72 -17.74 -1.28
N PHE A 369 23.09 -16.69 -0.52
CA PHE A 369 23.42 -16.80 0.88
C PHE A 369 22.68 -15.78 1.72
N ALA A 370 21.83 -16.28 2.62
CA ALA A 370 21.08 -15.47 3.61
C ALA A 370 21.87 -15.39 4.92
N VAL A 371 22.04 -14.19 5.46
CA VAL A 371 22.85 -13.94 6.66
C VAL A 371 22.22 -12.90 7.58
N GLY A 372 22.39 -13.06 8.91
CA GLY A 372 22.09 -12.02 9.88
C GLY A 372 23.28 -11.06 10.04
N VAL A 373 23.01 -9.81 10.45
CA VAL A 373 24.05 -8.81 10.75
C VAL A 373 25.04 -9.31 11.84
N ASP A 374 24.61 -10.20 12.73
CA ASP A 374 25.46 -10.76 13.77
C ASP A 374 26.36 -11.91 13.29
N ALA A 375 26.22 -12.35 12.05
CA ALA A 375 26.93 -13.52 11.55
C ALA A 375 28.05 -13.12 10.58
N SER A 376 29.16 -13.83 10.66
CA SER A 376 30.29 -13.64 9.75
C SER A 376 29.95 -14.14 8.34
N VAL A 377 30.33 -13.34 7.36
CA VAL A 377 30.21 -13.64 5.92
C VAL A 377 31.54 -14.22 5.36
N THR A 378 32.38 -14.77 6.20
CA THR A 378 33.72 -15.20 5.87
C THR A 378 33.75 -16.26 4.78
N GLY A 379 34.71 -16.16 3.85
CA GLY A 379 34.91 -17.14 2.78
C GLY A 379 33.97 -17.07 1.59
N ARG A 380 33.11 -16.01 1.50
CA ARG A 380 32.17 -15.82 0.39
C ARG A 380 32.40 -14.52 -0.34
N ARG A 381 31.93 -14.47 -1.57
CA ARG A 381 31.93 -13.27 -2.40
C ARG A 381 30.51 -13.04 -2.97
N CYS A 382 30.19 -11.83 -3.33
CA CYS A 382 28.93 -11.53 -4.02
C CYS A 382 29.10 -10.50 -5.14
N ALA A 383 28.30 -10.68 -6.16
CA ALA A 383 28.09 -9.72 -7.23
C ALA A 383 26.90 -8.78 -6.91
N LEU A 384 25.95 -9.27 -6.13
CA LEU A 384 24.83 -8.51 -5.63
C LEU A 384 24.71 -8.69 -4.11
N GLY A 385 24.84 -7.59 -3.37
CA GLY A 385 24.61 -7.53 -1.94
C GLY A 385 23.28 -6.85 -1.65
N ILE A 386 22.40 -7.49 -0.88
CA ILE A 386 21.13 -6.93 -0.42
C ILE A 386 21.16 -6.84 1.09
N ILE A 387 20.89 -5.67 1.64
CA ILE A 387 20.77 -5.43 3.07
C ILE A 387 19.37 -4.91 3.33
N ASP A 388 18.54 -5.73 3.98
CA ASP A 388 17.13 -5.42 4.21
C ASP A 388 16.85 -5.30 5.71
N ASP A 389 16.47 -4.09 6.14
CA ASP A 389 16.21 -3.71 7.53
C ASP A 389 17.29 -4.26 8.50
N PRO A 390 18.51 -3.70 8.48
CA PRO A 390 19.65 -4.19 9.26
C PRO A 390 19.50 -3.97 10.77
N VAL A 391 18.47 -3.25 11.21
CA VAL A 391 18.14 -2.96 12.61
C VAL A 391 16.74 -3.47 12.92
N LYS A 392 16.59 -4.19 14.05
CA LYS A 392 15.36 -4.89 14.40
C LYS A 392 14.18 -3.97 14.76
N GLY A 393 14.47 -2.84 15.38
CA GLY A 393 13.43 -1.93 15.83
C GLY A 393 13.98 -0.77 16.69
N ARG A 394 13.09 -0.04 17.34
CA ARG A 394 13.40 1.21 18.04
C ARG A 394 14.51 1.06 19.09
N ALA A 395 14.40 0.09 19.97
CA ALA A 395 15.39 -0.09 21.05
C ALA A 395 16.81 -0.32 20.52
N ASP A 396 16.93 -1.12 19.44
CA ASP A 396 18.22 -1.38 18.80
C ASP A 396 18.73 -0.14 18.05
N ALA A 397 17.84 0.59 17.39
CA ALA A 397 18.18 1.80 16.65
C ALA A 397 18.66 2.93 17.60
N ASP A 398 18.08 3.05 18.78
CA ASP A 398 18.47 4.04 19.79
C ASP A 398 19.80 3.66 20.49
N SER A 399 20.21 2.39 20.46
CA SER A 399 21.47 1.93 21.03
C SER A 399 22.68 2.30 20.14
N ALA A 400 23.52 3.20 20.62
CA ALA A 400 24.78 3.57 19.95
C ALA A 400 25.70 2.34 19.71
N THR A 401 25.69 1.38 20.64
CA THR A 401 26.47 0.14 20.53
C THR A 401 25.97 -0.72 19.36
N VAL A 402 24.66 -0.86 19.22
CA VAL A 402 24.07 -1.63 18.09
C VAL A 402 24.35 -0.93 16.77
N ARG A 403 24.17 0.40 16.69
CA ARG A 403 24.49 1.15 15.46
C ARG A 403 25.97 1.01 15.08
N GLN A 404 26.88 1.06 16.06
CA GLN A 404 28.30 0.84 15.81
C GLN A 404 28.58 -0.59 15.34
N HIS A 405 27.95 -1.57 15.94
CA HIS A 405 28.10 -2.98 15.53
C HIS A 405 27.62 -3.21 14.07
N VAL A 406 26.47 -2.64 13.68
CA VAL A 406 25.96 -2.71 12.28
C VAL A 406 26.95 -2.06 11.32
N TRP A 407 27.53 -0.92 11.71
CA TRP A 407 28.54 -0.22 10.91
C TRP A 407 29.81 -1.03 10.74
N ASP A 408 30.35 -1.60 11.82
CA ASP A 408 31.58 -2.40 11.81
C ASP A 408 31.38 -3.67 10.97
N TRP A 409 30.23 -4.34 11.12
CA TRP A 409 29.86 -5.47 10.29
C TRP A 409 29.77 -5.09 8.80
N TYR A 410 29.15 -3.96 8.48
CA TYR A 410 29.09 -3.50 7.08
C TYR A 410 30.48 -3.27 6.49
N LYS A 411 31.36 -2.58 7.22
CA LYS A 411 32.71 -2.23 6.73
C LYS A 411 33.64 -3.43 6.68
N SER A 412 33.64 -4.27 7.72
CA SER A 412 34.62 -5.34 7.89
C SER A 412 34.18 -6.66 7.30
N ASP A 413 32.91 -7.01 7.40
CA ASP A 413 32.41 -8.32 6.98
C ASP A 413 31.70 -8.28 5.62
N PHE A 414 30.76 -7.33 5.41
CA PHE A 414 29.93 -7.31 4.22
C PHE A 414 30.65 -6.68 3.01
N TRP A 415 31.12 -5.45 3.15
CA TRP A 415 31.74 -4.69 2.05
C TRP A 415 32.97 -5.40 1.47
N THR A 416 33.77 -6.04 2.33
CA THR A 416 34.96 -6.80 1.91
C THR A 416 34.63 -8.04 1.08
N ARG A 417 33.38 -8.45 0.96
CA ARG A 417 32.90 -9.61 0.17
C ARG A 417 32.50 -9.25 -1.26
N LEU A 418 32.43 -7.98 -1.57
CA LEU A 418 32.04 -7.54 -2.90
C LEU A 418 33.08 -7.96 -3.95
N LEU A 419 32.57 -8.48 -5.07
CA LEU A 419 33.36 -8.65 -6.29
C LEU A 419 33.58 -7.28 -6.95
N PRO A 420 34.63 -7.14 -7.79
CA PRO A 420 34.78 -5.94 -8.61
C PRO A 420 33.53 -5.68 -9.45
N GLY A 421 32.99 -4.48 -9.35
CA GLY A 421 31.75 -4.11 -10.04
C GLY A 421 30.44 -4.53 -9.36
N ALA A 422 30.49 -5.20 -8.22
CA ALA A 422 29.32 -5.61 -7.46
C ALA A 422 28.39 -4.45 -7.06
N ALA A 423 27.09 -4.71 -7.05
CA ALA A 423 26.09 -3.77 -6.60
C ALA A 423 25.66 -4.05 -5.15
N ILE A 424 25.27 -2.97 -4.43
CA ILE A 424 24.62 -3.06 -3.12
C ILE A 424 23.25 -2.38 -3.19
N ILE A 425 22.24 -3.06 -2.65
CA ILE A 425 20.92 -2.51 -2.40
C ILE A 425 20.71 -2.47 -0.89
N LEU A 426 20.57 -1.27 -0.33
CA LEU A 426 20.21 -1.04 1.06
C LEU A 426 18.73 -0.66 1.15
N ILE A 427 17.95 -1.53 1.76
CA ILE A 427 16.51 -1.36 1.92
C ILE A 427 16.25 -1.16 3.40
N MET A 428 15.68 -0.05 3.78
CA MET A 428 15.34 0.15 5.19
C MET A 428 14.25 1.19 5.42
N THR A 429 13.69 1.11 6.60
CA THR A 429 12.94 2.20 7.21
C THR A 429 13.91 2.99 8.08
N ARG A 430 13.89 4.31 8.01
CA ARG A 430 14.82 5.16 8.74
C ARG A 430 14.42 5.23 10.23
N TRP A 431 15.17 4.57 11.11
CA TRP A 431 14.88 4.56 12.54
C TRP A 431 15.61 5.66 13.31
N HIS A 432 16.82 5.96 12.89
CA HIS A 432 17.72 6.91 13.56
C HIS A 432 18.55 7.64 12.49
N ASP A 433 18.94 8.88 12.76
CA ASP A 433 19.77 9.68 11.84
C ASP A 433 21.20 9.12 11.70
N ASP A 434 21.76 8.56 12.77
CA ASP A 434 23.05 7.85 12.80
C ASP A 434 22.89 6.34 12.52
N ASP A 435 21.89 5.94 11.73
CA ASP A 435 21.77 4.55 11.26
C ASP A 435 22.76 4.26 10.12
N LEU A 436 22.81 3.00 9.62
CA LEU A 436 23.73 2.61 8.56
C LEU A 436 23.62 3.55 7.34
N ALA A 437 22.40 3.87 6.91
CA ALA A 437 22.19 4.79 5.80
C ALA A 437 22.70 6.20 6.09
N GLY A 438 22.43 6.73 7.30
CA GLY A 438 22.90 8.04 7.72
C GLY A 438 24.42 8.16 7.67
N ARG A 439 25.14 7.15 8.15
CA ARG A 439 26.62 7.11 8.12
C ARG A 439 27.16 7.01 6.71
N LEU A 440 26.55 6.18 5.85
CA LEU A 440 26.95 6.06 4.42
C LEU A 440 26.71 7.37 3.65
N LEU A 441 25.61 8.06 3.93
CA LEU A 441 25.31 9.36 3.32
C LEU A 441 26.28 10.46 3.80
N GLU A 442 26.74 10.40 5.04
CA GLU A 442 27.75 11.33 5.55
C GLU A 442 29.13 11.05 4.95
N GLU A 443 29.50 9.76 4.81
CA GLU A 443 30.72 9.40 4.04
C GLU A 443 30.66 9.89 2.59
N ALA A 444 29.50 9.78 1.92
CA ALA A 444 29.32 10.23 0.53
C ALA A 444 29.57 11.73 0.39
N LYS A 445 29.18 12.56 1.35
CA LYS A 445 29.48 14.01 1.38
C LYS A 445 30.97 14.28 1.52
N SER A 446 31.69 13.40 2.20
CA SER A 446 33.14 13.52 2.42
C SER A 446 33.98 12.85 1.31
N GLY A 447 33.40 12.52 0.15
CA GLY A 447 34.08 11.92 -0.99
C GLY A 447 34.04 10.37 -1.01
N GLY A 448 33.19 9.75 -0.20
CA GLY A 448 32.92 8.31 -0.21
C GLY A 448 32.06 7.85 -1.40
N GLU A 449 31.61 6.60 -1.36
CA GLU A 449 30.76 6.01 -2.40
C GLU A 449 29.47 6.79 -2.57
N GLN A 450 29.11 7.10 -3.81
CA GLN A 450 27.87 7.80 -4.12
C GLN A 450 26.71 6.81 -4.26
N TRP A 451 25.55 7.19 -3.75
CA TRP A 451 24.36 6.36 -3.69
C TRP A 451 23.22 6.97 -4.48
N GLU A 452 22.56 6.18 -5.28
CA GLU A 452 21.23 6.50 -5.81
C GLU A 452 20.20 6.29 -4.70
N ILE A 453 19.40 7.31 -4.42
CA ILE A 453 18.47 7.32 -3.28
C ILE A 453 17.04 7.41 -3.77
N VAL A 454 16.24 6.40 -3.44
CA VAL A 454 14.78 6.44 -3.58
C VAL A 454 14.19 6.65 -2.19
N ASN A 455 13.81 7.88 -1.91
CA ASN A 455 13.17 8.26 -0.64
C ASN A 455 11.71 8.60 -0.90
N LEU A 456 10.79 7.75 -0.43
CA LEU A 456 9.35 7.88 -0.64
C LEU A 456 8.62 7.92 0.69
N PRO A 457 8.33 9.11 1.21
CA PRO A 457 7.55 9.25 2.44
C PRO A 457 6.08 8.86 2.24
N MET A 458 5.39 8.56 3.35
CA MET A 458 3.97 8.20 3.39
C MET A 458 3.10 9.28 2.73
N LEU A 459 3.34 10.53 3.06
CA LEU A 459 2.70 11.68 2.44
C LEU A 459 3.71 12.42 1.58
N ALA A 460 3.32 12.75 0.37
CA ALA A 460 4.17 13.46 -0.57
C ALA A 460 4.59 14.82 -0.04
N GLU A 461 5.86 15.16 -0.27
CA GLU A 461 6.46 16.45 0.03
C GLU A 461 6.75 17.22 -1.26
N ALA A 462 7.33 18.40 -1.15
CA ALA A 462 7.82 19.13 -2.33
C ALA A 462 8.87 18.27 -3.06
N ASP A 463 8.87 18.32 -4.40
CA ASP A 463 9.80 17.56 -5.25
C ASP A 463 9.68 16.03 -5.12
N ASP A 464 8.45 15.52 -4.93
CA ASP A 464 8.18 14.09 -4.81
C ASP A 464 8.63 13.31 -6.07
N PRO A 465 9.44 12.23 -5.93
CA PRO A 465 9.96 11.49 -7.08
C PRO A 465 8.91 10.81 -7.95
N LEU A 466 7.68 10.61 -7.43
CA LEU A 466 6.55 10.04 -8.16
C LEU A 466 5.63 11.11 -8.77
N GLY A 467 5.94 12.42 -8.54
CA GLY A 467 5.11 13.53 -8.98
C GLY A 467 3.75 13.60 -8.25
N ARG A 468 3.65 13.07 -7.04
CA ARG A 468 2.45 13.15 -6.21
C ARG A 468 2.21 14.59 -5.78
N ALA A 469 0.94 14.99 -5.65
CA ALA A 469 0.59 16.27 -5.06
C ALA A 469 1.00 16.32 -3.57
N LEU A 470 1.31 17.51 -3.07
CA LEU A 470 1.68 17.71 -1.67
C LEU A 470 0.61 17.11 -0.73
N GLY A 471 1.04 16.22 0.18
CA GLY A 471 0.17 15.49 1.10
C GLY A 471 -0.54 14.27 0.50
N GLU A 472 -0.32 13.95 -0.77
CA GLU A 472 -0.88 12.74 -1.38
C GLU A 472 -0.22 11.47 -0.80
N LYS A 473 -1.05 10.46 -0.51
CA LYS A 473 -0.60 9.19 0.08
C LYS A 473 0.28 8.39 -0.86
N LEU A 474 1.24 7.62 -0.32
CA LEU A 474 2.13 6.76 -1.11
C LEU A 474 1.37 5.66 -1.85
N TRP A 475 0.40 5.06 -1.20
CA TRP A 475 -0.40 3.96 -1.74
C TRP A 475 -1.85 4.08 -1.23
N PRO A 476 -2.70 4.89 -1.91
CA PRO A 476 -4.05 5.20 -1.46
C PRO A 476 -4.95 3.97 -1.25
N GLU A 477 -4.77 2.94 -2.08
CA GLU A 477 -5.56 1.70 -2.03
C GLU A 477 -5.22 0.83 -0.80
N TRP A 478 -4.04 1.00 -0.23
CA TRP A 478 -3.54 0.21 0.90
C TRP A 478 -3.56 0.98 2.23
N PHE A 479 -3.11 2.24 2.23
CA PHE A 479 -3.04 3.06 3.44
C PHE A 479 -4.28 3.91 3.62
N THR A 480 -5.16 3.51 4.56
CA THR A 480 -6.37 4.28 4.87
C THR A 480 -6.04 5.56 5.68
N ASP A 481 -6.94 6.56 5.62
CA ASP A 481 -6.77 7.79 6.41
C ASP A 481 -6.75 7.49 7.91
N GLU A 482 -7.51 6.49 8.36
CA GLU A 482 -7.53 6.06 9.75
C GLU A 482 -6.17 5.50 10.20
N MET A 483 -5.53 4.64 9.38
CA MET A 483 -4.18 4.11 9.67
C MET A 483 -3.16 5.24 9.78
N ILE A 484 -3.23 6.22 8.89
CA ILE A 484 -2.33 7.38 8.89
C ILE A 484 -2.59 8.23 10.15
N ALA A 485 -3.83 8.54 10.47
CA ALA A 485 -4.17 9.31 11.66
C ALA A 485 -3.72 8.63 12.97
N ILE A 486 -3.80 7.29 13.04
CA ILE A 486 -3.27 6.54 14.18
C ILE A 486 -1.74 6.64 14.24
N ALA A 487 -1.06 6.47 13.11
CA ALA A 487 0.40 6.53 13.05
C ALA A 487 0.95 7.92 13.42
N GLN A 488 0.25 8.99 13.04
CA GLN A 488 0.61 10.38 13.35
C GLN A 488 0.55 10.73 14.86
N ARG A 489 -0.15 9.92 15.66
CA ARG A 489 -0.20 10.14 17.12
C ARG A 489 1.18 10.00 17.78
N ASP A 490 2.02 9.14 17.23
CA ASP A 490 3.42 9.01 17.65
C ASP A 490 4.31 9.80 16.69
N VAL A 491 4.53 11.06 16.99
CA VAL A 491 5.24 12.01 16.11
C VAL A 491 6.66 11.53 15.79
N ARG A 492 7.36 10.94 16.75
CA ARG A 492 8.73 10.44 16.55
C ARG A 492 8.75 9.27 15.55
N ASN A 493 7.88 8.29 15.75
CA ASN A 493 7.78 7.16 14.83
C ASN A 493 7.18 7.58 13.47
N TRP A 494 6.24 8.51 13.47
CA TRP A 494 5.71 9.07 12.23
C TRP A 494 6.81 9.72 11.39
N SER A 495 7.58 10.63 12.00
CA SER A 495 8.70 11.29 11.33
C SER A 495 9.73 10.31 10.79
N ALA A 496 10.17 9.38 11.64
CA ALA A 496 11.23 8.44 11.30
C ALA A 496 10.78 7.38 10.27
N LEU A 497 9.70 6.64 10.59
CA LEU A 497 9.31 5.43 9.85
C LEU A 497 8.43 5.75 8.65
N TYR A 498 7.54 6.73 8.78
CA TYR A 498 6.57 7.03 7.72
C TYR A 498 7.03 8.17 6.82
N MET A 499 7.66 9.20 7.38
CA MET A 499 8.20 10.30 6.59
C MET A 499 9.68 10.15 6.23
N GLN A 500 10.35 9.07 6.67
CA GLN A 500 11.77 8.77 6.44
C GLN A 500 12.72 9.86 6.94
N ARG A 501 12.30 10.64 7.92
CA ARG A 501 13.03 11.72 8.57
C ARG A 501 13.24 11.40 10.04
N PRO A 502 14.25 10.57 10.39
CA PRO A 502 14.53 10.23 11.79
C PRO A 502 14.98 11.48 12.54
N VAL A 503 14.37 11.65 13.71
CA VAL A 503 14.69 12.72 14.66
C VAL A 503 15.48 12.10 15.82
N PRO A 504 16.55 12.72 16.31
CA PRO A 504 17.27 12.23 17.48
C PRO A 504 16.33 12.04 18.68
N GLU A 505 16.62 11.05 19.53
CA GLU A 505 15.80 10.78 20.73
C GLU A 505 15.86 11.96 21.71
N SER A 506 17.02 12.55 21.85
CA SER A 506 17.29 13.67 22.74
C SER A 506 18.46 14.46 22.15
N GLY A 507 18.29 15.75 22.05
CA GLY A 507 19.41 16.66 21.73
C GLY A 507 20.25 16.95 22.96
N ASP A 508 21.47 17.36 22.74
CA ASP A 508 22.38 17.78 23.82
C ASP A 508 21.88 19.06 24.51
N TYR A 509 21.20 19.90 23.78
CA TYR A 509 20.71 21.19 24.24
C TYR A 509 19.21 21.21 24.54
N PHE A 510 18.37 20.70 23.69
CA PHE A 510 16.94 20.51 23.88
C PHE A 510 16.61 19.02 23.95
N LYS A 511 15.66 18.63 24.82
CA LYS A 511 15.21 17.24 24.95
C LYS A 511 13.78 17.08 24.47
N SER A 512 13.49 15.98 23.76
CA SER A 512 12.16 15.73 23.21
C SER A 512 11.08 15.53 24.28
N ASP A 513 11.45 14.96 25.44
CA ASP A 513 10.56 14.73 26.57
C ASP A 513 10.12 16.02 27.30
N TRP A 514 10.81 17.13 27.05
CA TRP A 514 10.42 18.45 27.56
C TRP A 514 9.26 19.07 26.79
N LEU A 515 9.01 18.63 25.56
CA LEU A 515 7.98 19.15 24.67
C LEU A 515 6.63 18.50 24.95
N LYS A 516 5.57 19.29 24.94
CA LYS A 516 4.19 18.83 25.05
C LYS A 516 3.50 18.89 23.69
N TRP A 517 2.42 18.15 23.58
CA TRP A 517 1.72 18.03 22.29
C TRP A 517 0.27 18.41 22.43
N TYR A 518 -0.28 19.06 21.39
CA TYR A 518 -1.70 19.35 21.29
C TYR A 518 -2.26 18.97 19.93
N ASP A 519 -3.53 18.55 19.91
CA ASP A 519 -4.28 18.30 18.69
C ASP A 519 -5.00 19.57 18.21
N GLN A 520 -5.51 20.36 19.16
CA GLN A 520 -6.09 21.67 18.91
C GLN A 520 -5.57 22.67 19.97
N PRO A 521 -5.20 23.89 19.56
CA PRO A 521 -4.78 24.91 20.51
C PRO A 521 -5.95 25.38 21.36
N PRO A 522 -5.72 26.01 22.51
CA PRO A 522 -6.77 26.70 23.26
C PRO A 522 -7.52 27.71 22.37
N PRO A 523 -8.79 28.00 22.68
CA PRO A 523 -9.57 29.01 21.96
C PRO A 523 -8.81 30.31 21.78
N ARG A 524 -8.96 30.94 20.62
CA ARG A 524 -8.20 32.14 20.25
C ARG A 524 -8.33 33.27 21.28
N GLU A 525 -9.48 33.38 21.90
CA GLU A 525 -9.81 34.42 22.92
C GLU A 525 -9.02 34.22 24.23
N GLN A 526 -8.53 33.01 24.47
CA GLN A 526 -7.72 32.70 25.64
C GLN A 526 -6.22 32.85 25.39
N LEU A 527 -5.81 33.05 24.13
CA LEU A 527 -4.43 33.19 23.74
C LEU A 527 -4.07 34.64 23.45
N ARG A 528 -2.93 35.08 23.96
CA ARG A 528 -2.21 36.26 23.44
C ARG A 528 -1.12 35.80 22.51
N THR A 529 -1.11 36.31 21.28
CA THR A 529 -0.24 35.84 20.23
C THR A 529 0.89 36.79 19.96
N TYR A 530 2.05 36.18 19.72
CA TYR A 530 3.31 36.83 19.48
C TYR A 530 3.99 36.16 18.30
N GLY A 531 4.85 36.89 17.60
CA GLY A 531 5.62 36.31 16.50
C GLY A 531 7.10 36.64 16.60
N ALA A 532 7.89 35.90 15.84
CA ALA A 532 9.31 36.16 15.67
C ALA A 532 9.76 35.81 14.26
N SER A 533 10.80 36.47 13.80
CA SER A 533 11.44 36.15 12.52
C SER A 533 12.94 36.13 12.62
N ASP A 534 13.52 35.13 11.97
CA ASP A 534 14.91 35.13 11.55
C ASP A 534 14.96 35.31 10.04
N TYR A 535 15.79 36.23 9.57
CA TYR A 535 15.82 36.67 8.17
C TYR A 535 17.12 36.25 7.49
N ALA A 536 17.05 35.43 6.44
CA ALA A 536 18.18 35.06 5.63
C ALA A 536 18.64 36.21 4.69
N THR A 537 19.94 36.29 4.46
CA THR A 537 20.55 37.29 3.59
C THR A 537 20.82 36.84 2.15
N LYS A 538 20.87 35.53 1.88
CA LYS A 538 21.25 34.95 0.59
C LYS A 538 20.10 34.10 0.00
N GLN A 539 19.91 34.22 -1.34
CA GLN A 539 18.80 33.58 -2.06
C GLN A 539 19.02 32.11 -2.44
N ALA A 540 20.24 31.62 -2.52
CA ALA A 540 20.51 30.24 -2.91
C ALA A 540 21.68 29.66 -2.13
N GLY A 541 21.48 28.45 -1.55
CA GLY A 541 22.50 27.72 -0.80
C GLY A 541 22.90 28.35 0.55
N GLY A 542 22.04 29.21 1.12
CA GLY A 542 22.21 29.89 2.40
C GLY A 542 21.18 29.46 3.46
N ASP A 543 21.05 30.29 4.49
CA ASP A 543 20.11 30.13 5.58
C ASP A 543 18.64 30.34 5.12
N PHE A 544 17.70 29.83 5.90
CA PHE A 544 16.27 30.03 5.63
C PHE A 544 15.76 31.31 6.29
N THR A 545 14.83 32.01 5.64
CA THR A 545 13.98 32.95 6.35
C THR A 545 12.88 32.19 7.08
N VAL A 546 12.76 32.42 8.39
CA VAL A 546 11.77 31.79 9.25
C VAL A 546 10.88 32.84 9.88
N HIS A 547 9.56 32.60 9.83
CA HIS A 547 8.56 33.32 10.61
C HIS A 547 7.82 32.32 11.48
N LEU A 548 7.70 32.58 12.77
CA LEU A 548 6.91 31.71 13.66
C LEU A 548 5.94 32.54 14.52
N VAL A 549 4.83 31.90 14.87
CA VAL A 549 3.81 32.48 15.75
C VAL A 549 3.57 31.58 16.94
N VAL A 550 3.55 32.17 18.13
CA VAL A 550 3.23 31.49 19.38
C VAL A 550 2.01 32.14 20.06
N GLY A 551 1.26 31.32 20.80
CA GLY A 551 0.20 31.77 21.69
C GLY A 551 0.58 31.52 23.14
N LEU A 552 0.36 32.49 24.02
CA LEU A 552 0.54 32.33 25.46
C LEU A 552 -0.84 32.26 26.13
N ASP A 553 -1.12 31.17 26.83
CA ASP A 553 -2.37 30.92 27.52
C ASP A 553 -2.43 31.59 28.91
N PRO A 554 -3.56 31.53 29.65
CA PRO A 554 -3.67 32.09 31.01
C PRO A 554 -2.75 31.43 32.06
N ASN A 555 -2.26 30.21 31.79
CA ASN A 555 -1.33 29.48 32.66
C ASN A 555 0.13 29.77 32.29
N ALA A 556 0.34 30.69 31.36
CA ALA A 556 1.60 30.98 30.76
C ALA A 556 2.23 29.77 30.02
N ASP A 557 1.43 28.86 29.48
CA ASP A 557 1.87 27.82 28.59
C ASP A 557 1.99 28.36 27.16
N LEU A 558 3.08 28.00 26.47
CA LEU A 558 3.47 28.52 25.16
C LEU A 558 3.09 27.51 24.06
N TYR A 559 2.19 27.88 23.16
CA TYR A 559 1.75 27.06 22.05
C TYR A 559 2.39 27.56 20.75
N LEU A 560 3.18 26.76 20.04
CA LEU A 560 3.57 27.06 18.66
C LEU A 560 2.36 26.87 17.76
N LEU A 561 1.91 27.94 17.10
CA LEU A 561 0.66 27.99 16.34
C LEU A 561 0.89 27.91 14.83
N ASP A 562 1.94 28.55 14.33
CA ASP A 562 2.20 28.66 12.89
C ASP A 562 3.69 28.85 12.64
N LEU A 563 4.17 28.32 11.52
CA LEU A 563 5.56 28.47 11.09
C LEU A 563 5.64 28.53 9.55
N TYR A 564 6.38 29.53 9.07
CA TYR A 564 6.79 29.66 7.67
C TYR A 564 8.31 29.53 7.59
N ARG A 565 8.83 28.77 6.61
CA ARG A 565 10.25 28.58 6.35
C ARG A 565 10.51 28.51 4.86
N ALA A 566 11.34 29.39 4.33
CA ALA A 566 11.67 29.40 2.90
C ALA A 566 13.04 30.02 2.61
N GLN A 567 13.66 29.58 1.53
CA GLN A 567 14.87 30.19 0.94
C GLN A 567 14.47 31.04 -0.27
N VAL A 568 13.89 32.20 -0.02
CA VAL A 568 13.35 33.10 -1.04
C VAL A 568 13.77 34.53 -0.77
N SER A 569 13.63 35.40 -1.78
CA SER A 569 13.96 36.85 -1.68
C SER A 569 12.98 37.61 -0.75
N PRO A 570 13.37 38.76 -0.22
CA PRO A 570 12.54 39.58 0.65
C PRO A 570 11.16 39.94 0.09
N ASP A 571 11.07 40.17 -1.22
CA ASP A 571 9.81 40.46 -1.90
C ASP A 571 8.80 39.29 -1.83
N GLN A 572 9.29 38.08 -1.67
CA GLN A 572 8.45 36.86 -1.61
C GLN A 572 8.04 36.48 -0.19
N TRP A 573 8.85 36.76 0.86
CA TRP A 573 8.49 36.37 2.23
C TRP A 573 7.80 37.50 3.03
N ILE A 574 7.82 38.77 2.58
CA ILE A 574 7.14 39.88 3.27
C ILE A 574 5.62 39.66 3.35
N ASP A 575 4.99 39.24 2.26
CA ASP A 575 3.55 38.94 2.26
C ASP A 575 3.16 37.79 3.17
N PRO A 576 3.83 36.61 3.17
CA PRO A 576 3.64 35.58 4.20
C PRO A 576 3.79 36.07 5.63
N LEU A 577 4.78 36.91 5.92
CA LEU A 577 4.94 37.54 7.23
C LEU A 577 3.67 38.31 7.66
N LEU A 578 3.17 39.16 6.77
CA LEU A 578 1.98 39.97 7.03
C LEU A 578 0.69 39.13 7.09
N ASP A 579 0.61 38.05 6.31
CA ASP A 579 -0.48 37.09 6.37
C ASP A 579 -0.55 36.41 7.74
N MET A 580 0.60 35.98 8.29
CA MET A 580 0.69 35.42 9.63
C MET A 580 0.32 36.45 10.70
N MET A 581 0.82 37.70 10.62
CA MET A 581 0.44 38.78 11.52
C MET A 581 -1.07 39.03 11.50
N ALA A 582 -1.69 39.09 10.33
CA ALA A 582 -3.12 39.32 10.15
C ALA A 582 -3.97 38.15 10.66
N ARG A 583 -3.61 36.93 10.31
CA ARG A 583 -4.29 35.69 10.69
C ARG A 583 -4.34 35.54 12.21
N TRP A 584 -3.18 35.72 12.85
CA TRP A 584 -3.00 35.48 14.27
C TRP A 584 -3.20 36.74 15.12
N LYS A 585 -3.33 37.95 14.52
CA LYS A 585 -3.44 39.23 15.20
C LYS A 585 -2.39 39.39 16.27
N THR A 586 -1.12 39.20 15.88
CA THR A 586 0.01 39.21 16.83
C THR A 586 0.20 40.58 17.45
N ILE A 587 0.42 40.61 18.76
CA ILE A 587 0.61 41.87 19.52
C ILE A 587 2.01 42.43 19.25
N THR A 588 3.02 41.61 19.38
CA THR A 588 4.43 41.97 19.19
C THR A 588 5.10 40.94 18.25
N TRP A 589 6.03 41.43 17.47
CA TRP A 589 6.86 40.64 16.57
C TRP A 589 8.33 40.88 16.85
N ALA A 590 9.05 39.84 17.31
CA ALA A 590 10.46 39.88 17.64
C ALA A 590 11.33 39.71 16.38
N GLU A 591 12.39 40.51 16.29
CA GLU A 591 13.34 40.49 15.17
C GLU A 591 14.76 40.71 15.68
N GLU A 592 15.74 40.14 14.99
CA GLU A 592 17.13 40.46 15.25
C GLU A 592 17.51 41.85 14.70
N ALA A 593 18.23 42.61 15.50
CA ALA A 593 18.76 43.92 15.06
C ALA A 593 20.04 43.70 14.22
N GLY A 594 20.01 44.03 12.92
CA GLY A 594 21.13 43.81 12.02
C GLY A 594 21.01 44.53 10.69
N GLN A 595 21.90 44.21 9.74
CA GLN A 595 21.94 44.83 8.43
C GLN A 595 20.64 44.64 7.63
N ILE A 596 19.96 43.50 7.78
CA ILE A 596 18.72 43.22 7.05
C ILE A 596 17.62 44.20 7.45
N LYS A 597 17.54 44.62 8.69
CA LYS A 597 16.61 45.66 9.14
C LYS A 597 16.74 46.95 8.32
N ASN A 598 17.96 47.37 8.10
CA ASN A 598 18.20 48.65 7.39
C ASN A 598 17.84 48.56 5.91
N SER A 599 17.95 47.38 5.31
CA SER A 599 17.63 47.16 3.90
C SER A 599 16.14 46.80 3.68
N VAL A 600 15.54 45.95 4.50
CA VAL A 600 14.18 45.42 4.28
C VAL A 600 13.14 46.06 5.20
N GLY A 601 13.55 46.59 6.36
CA GLY A 601 12.65 47.20 7.35
C GLY A 601 11.70 48.25 6.79
N PRO A 602 12.17 49.23 5.96
CA PRO A 602 11.29 50.21 5.32
C PRO A 602 10.21 49.59 4.41
N PHE A 603 10.55 48.51 3.70
CA PHE A 603 9.62 47.80 2.81
C PHE A 603 8.54 47.08 3.62
N ILE A 604 8.91 46.40 4.73
CA ILE A 604 7.94 45.79 5.64
C ILE A 604 6.99 46.85 6.19
N THR A 605 7.53 47.99 6.66
CA THR A 605 6.71 49.08 7.24
C THR A 605 5.76 49.67 6.19
N LYS A 606 6.23 49.92 4.97
CA LYS A 606 5.38 50.35 3.86
C LYS A 606 4.25 49.37 3.59
N ARG A 607 4.59 48.08 3.50
CA ARG A 607 3.64 47.01 3.18
C ARG A 607 2.64 46.80 4.33
N GLN A 608 3.04 46.95 5.61
CA GLN A 608 2.16 46.99 6.76
C GLN A 608 1.08 48.09 6.67
N LEU A 609 1.49 49.31 6.26
CA LEU A 609 0.58 50.43 6.06
C LEU A 609 -0.39 50.16 4.90
N GLU A 610 0.09 49.68 3.76
CA GLU A 610 -0.74 49.32 2.61
C GLU A 610 -1.80 48.28 2.96
N ARG A 611 -1.42 47.23 3.70
CA ARG A 611 -2.30 46.12 4.06
C ARG A 611 -3.08 46.36 5.36
N LYS A 612 -2.83 47.45 6.09
CA LYS A 612 -3.38 47.78 7.39
C LYS A 612 -3.18 46.68 8.44
N VAL A 613 -2.01 46.05 8.44
CA VAL A 613 -1.64 44.99 9.38
C VAL A 613 -0.57 45.54 10.31
N TYR A 614 -0.89 45.62 11.60
CA TYR A 614 0.00 46.25 12.58
C TYR A 614 0.34 45.27 13.71
N ALA A 615 1.62 45.08 13.98
CA ALA A 615 2.20 44.50 15.15
C ALA A 615 3.36 45.34 15.67
N VAL A 616 3.58 45.41 16.95
CA VAL A 616 4.73 46.11 17.53
C VAL A 616 5.97 45.31 17.20
N ARG A 617 6.88 45.89 16.39
CA ARG A 617 8.14 45.25 16.01
C ARG A 617 9.21 45.49 17.06
N ARG A 618 9.58 44.41 17.80
CA ARG A 618 10.58 44.43 18.86
C ARG A 618 11.91 43.89 18.36
N GLN A 619 12.98 44.63 18.60
CA GLN A 619 14.31 44.30 18.08
C GLN A 619 15.26 43.91 19.22
N PHE A 620 15.99 42.83 18.99
CA PHE A 620 16.98 42.32 19.91
C PHE A 620 18.39 42.38 19.26
N ALA A 621 19.38 42.80 20.04
CA ALA A 621 20.76 42.83 19.55
C ALA A 621 21.26 41.45 19.13
N SER A 622 21.98 41.37 18.00
CA SER A 622 22.62 40.13 17.58
C SER A 622 23.69 39.71 18.60
N SER A 623 23.77 38.46 18.93
CA SER A 623 24.80 37.86 19.76
C SER A 623 25.45 36.71 19.03
N THR A 624 26.76 36.58 19.10
CA THR A 624 27.53 35.52 18.44
C THR A 624 27.37 34.15 19.09
N ASP A 625 26.98 34.06 20.37
CA ASP A 625 26.75 32.79 21.06
C ASP A 625 25.28 32.31 20.86
N LYS A 626 25.10 31.36 20.00
CA LYS A 626 23.78 30.75 19.68
C LYS A 626 23.17 30.06 20.90
N ALA A 627 23.95 29.33 21.70
CA ALA A 627 23.47 28.65 22.89
C ALA A 627 23.00 29.65 23.95
N ALA A 628 23.71 30.75 24.13
CA ALA A 628 23.29 31.79 25.05
C ALA A 628 21.97 32.47 24.62
N ARG A 629 21.76 32.69 23.31
CA ARG A 629 20.49 33.21 22.78
C ARG A 629 19.29 32.30 23.05
N ALA A 630 19.48 30.99 22.93
CA ALA A 630 18.44 29.99 23.15
C ALA A 630 18.18 29.65 24.62
N GLN A 631 18.95 30.16 25.58
CA GLN A 631 18.87 29.72 26.96
C GLN A 631 17.51 29.99 27.63
N ALA A 632 16.88 31.12 27.35
CA ALA A 632 15.58 31.47 27.91
C ALA A 632 14.48 30.49 27.43
N ILE A 633 14.44 30.21 26.11
CA ILE A 633 13.45 29.29 25.56
C ILE A 633 13.77 27.85 25.93
N ARG A 634 15.05 27.48 26.08
CA ARG A 634 15.48 26.20 26.64
C ARG A 634 14.92 25.97 28.03
N GLY A 635 15.06 26.98 28.91
CA GLY A 635 14.52 26.93 30.29
C GLY A 635 13.00 26.73 30.27
N ARG A 636 12.29 27.44 29.40
CA ARG A 636 10.84 27.32 29.23
C ARG A 636 10.42 25.93 28.75
N THR A 637 11.16 25.38 27.79
CA THR A 637 10.95 24.04 27.27
C THR A 637 11.21 22.99 28.35
N GLY A 638 12.31 23.13 29.10
CA GLY A 638 12.68 22.23 30.20
C GLY A 638 11.68 22.19 31.35
N MET A 639 10.89 23.24 31.52
CA MET A 639 9.77 23.28 32.48
C MET A 639 8.52 22.58 31.96
N GLY A 640 8.53 22.02 30.73
CA GLY A 640 7.36 21.42 30.07
C GLY A 640 6.26 22.43 29.75
N LYS A 641 6.63 23.68 29.47
CA LYS A 641 5.75 24.81 29.20
C LYS A 641 5.66 25.17 27.73
N VAL A 642 6.11 24.30 26.83
CA VAL A 642 6.08 24.48 25.40
C VAL A 642 5.28 23.35 24.75
N TYR A 643 4.29 23.74 23.95
CA TYR A 643 3.36 22.85 23.29
C TYR A 643 3.51 22.95 21.77
N LEU A 644 3.61 21.82 21.09
CA LEU A 644 3.71 21.70 19.62
C LEU A 644 2.46 21.04 19.05
N PRO A 645 2.02 21.43 17.85
CA PRO A 645 0.91 20.78 17.15
C PRO A 645 1.32 19.39 16.66
N ARG A 646 0.44 18.37 16.80
CA ARG A 646 0.74 17.03 16.30
C ARG A 646 0.74 16.94 14.77
N ASN A 647 -0.15 17.69 14.13
CA ASN A 647 -0.50 17.49 12.71
C ASN A 647 -0.05 18.65 11.80
N ALA A 648 0.81 19.57 12.28
CA ALA A 648 1.30 20.64 11.43
C ALA A 648 2.41 20.12 10.49
N PRO A 649 2.38 20.45 9.19
CA PRO A 649 3.35 19.93 8.23
C PRO A 649 4.80 20.34 8.53
N TRP A 650 5.00 21.47 9.18
CA TRP A 650 6.32 22.02 9.53
C TRP A 650 6.92 21.45 10.85
N VAL A 651 6.13 20.77 11.68
CA VAL A 651 6.56 20.38 13.05
C VAL A 651 7.73 19.40 13.04
N VAL A 652 7.82 18.53 12.04
CA VAL A 652 8.91 17.55 11.92
C VAL A 652 10.24 18.25 11.64
N ASP A 653 10.26 19.21 10.73
CA ASP A 653 11.46 19.99 10.39
C ASP A 653 11.90 20.86 11.57
N PHE A 654 10.92 21.44 12.27
CA PHE A 654 11.19 22.20 13.49
C PHE A 654 11.84 21.32 14.58
N LEU A 655 11.32 20.14 14.84
CA LEU A 655 11.88 19.20 15.81
C LEU A 655 13.28 18.75 15.42
N HIS A 656 13.48 18.42 14.16
CA HIS A 656 14.77 17.97 13.65
C HIS A 656 15.85 19.02 13.89
N GLU A 657 15.55 20.30 13.63
CA GLU A 657 16.46 21.40 13.84
C GLU A 657 16.67 21.70 15.34
N LEU A 658 15.58 21.69 16.12
CA LEU A 658 15.61 21.93 17.57
C LEU A 658 16.46 20.89 18.31
N LEU A 659 16.29 19.60 18.00
CA LEU A 659 17.00 18.54 18.72
C LEU A 659 18.45 18.35 18.26
N ARG A 660 18.83 18.86 17.10
CA ARG A 660 20.23 18.89 16.65
C ARG A 660 21.00 20.16 17.05
N PHE A 661 20.29 21.15 17.56
CA PHE A 661 20.93 22.40 17.98
C PHE A 661 21.94 22.19 19.14
N PRO A 662 23.13 22.81 19.15
CA PRO A 662 23.63 23.78 18.16
C PRO A 662 24.45 23.18 17.00
N ALA A 663 24.59 21.84 16.91
CA ALA A 663 25.44 21.15 15.95
C ALA A 663 24.75 20.86 14.59
N GLY A 664 23.49 21.27 14.39
CA GLY A 664 22.73 21.09 13.16
C GLY A 664 23.28 21.87 11.97
N THR A 665 22.95 21.41 10.74
CA THR A 665 23.31 22.12 9.50
C THR A 665 22.59 23.48 9.39
N TYR A 666 21.37 23.54 9.87
CA TYR A 666 20.52 24.74 9.93
C TYR A 666 20.03 24.93 11.37
N ASP A 667 19.87 26.17 11.78
CA ASP A 667 19.37 26.56 13.10
C ASP A 667 18.44 27.79 13.05
N ASP A 668 18.03 28.18 11.86
CA ASP A 668 17.19 29.36 11.58
C ASP A 668 15.85 29.30 12.35
N GLN A 669 15.22 28.12 12.47
CA GLN A 669 13.99 27.95 13.23
C GLN A 669 14.24 28.06 14.76
N VAL A 670 15.40 27.59 15.22
CA VAL A 670 15.78 27.72 16.63
C VAL A 670 16.15 29.17 16.94
N ASP A 671 16.78 29.89 16.01
CA ASP A 671 17.09 31.30 16.17
C ASP A 671 15.81 32.14 16.23
N ALA A 672 14.85 31.92 15.35
CA ALA A 672 13.52 32.54 15.46
C ALA A 672 12.81 32.19 16.78
N PHE A 673 12.88 30.94 17.22
CA PHE A 673 12.30 30.50 18.48
C PHE A 673 13.03 31.10 19.70
N SER A 674 14.32 31.31 19.60
CA SER A 674 15.13 31.97 20.61
C SER A 674 14.74 33.44 20.81
N LEU A 675 14.30 34.14 19.78
CA LEU A 675 13.74 35.50 19.87
C LEU A 675 12.47 35.53 20.70
N ILE A 676 11.61 34.50 20.60
CA ILE A 676 10.46 34.35 21.52
C ILE A 676 10.95 34.20 22.96
N GLY A 677 11.99 33.40 23.18
CA GLY A 677 12.61 33.24 24.50
C GLY A 677 13.07 34.57 25.09
N ARG A 678 13.69 35.41 24.27
CA ARG A 678 14.15 36.75 24.70
C ARG A 678 13.02 37.74 24.99
N MET A 679 11.84 37.50 24.45
CA MET A 679 10.66 38.34 24.63
C MET A 679 9.78 37.85 25.80
N LEU A 680 10.06 36.71 26.42
CA LEU A 680 9.22 36.09 27.47
C LEU A 680 8.86 37.04 28.63
N ASP A 681 9.79 37.87 29.06
CA ASP A 681 9.56 38.80 30.15
C ASP A 681 8.60 39.96 29.79
N GLU A 682 8.45 40.23 28.53
CA GLU A 682 7.53 41.28 27.98
C GLU A 682 6.17 40.69 27.56
N MET A 683 6.03 39.36 27.51
CA MET A 683 4.82 38.68 27.10
C MET A 683 3.80 38.59 28.24
N MET A 684 2.57 39.00 27.95
CA MET A 684 1.47 38.88 28.89
C MET A 684 0.69 37.58 28.65
N PRO A 685 0.32 36.82 29.70
CA PRO A 685 -0.55 35.65 29.56
C PRO A 685 -1.92 35.99 28.97
N GLY A 686 -2.57 35.03 28.37
CA GLY A 686 -3.95 35.10 27.88
C GLY A 686 -4.94 35.34 29.03
N SER A 687 -6.18 35.63 28.68
CA SER A 687 -7.25 35.89 29.64
C SER A 687 -8.05 34.60 29.89
N LYS A 688 -8.34 34.29 31.14
CA LYS A 688 -9.33 33.24 31.46
C LYS A 688 -10.71 33.65 30.88
N PRO A 689 -11.50 32.70 30.38
CA PRO A 689 -12.85 32.99 29.97
C PRO A 689 -13.59 33.67 31.13
N ALA A 690 -14.30 34.78 30.87
CA ALA A 690 -15.24 35.30 31.85
C ALA A 690 -16.23 34.19 32.16
N LEU A 691 -16.36 33.82 33.42
CA LEU A 691 -17.43 32.92 33.85
C LEU A 691 -18.74 33.63 33.48
N THR A 692 -19.39 33.11 32.42
CA THR A 692 -20.75 33.56 32.10
C THR A 692 -21.62 33.24 33.33
N PRO A 693 -22.26 34.22 34.00
CA PRO A 693 -23.14 33.88 35.08
C PRO A 693 -24.20 32.93 34.50
N MET A 694 -24.32 31.76 35.11
CA MET A 694 -25.42 30.85 34.74
C MET A 694 -26.72 31.62 34.86
N PRO A 695 -27.58 31.64 33.84
CA PRO A 695 -28.87 32.26 33.96
C PRO A 695 -29.56 31.60 35.15
N LEU A 696 -29.90 32.39 36.18
CA LEU A 696 -30.74 31.93 37.28
C LEU A 696 -32.06 31.50 36.67
N ASP A 697 -32.40 30.22 36.75
CA ASP A 697 -33.73 29.72 36.33
C ASP A 697 -34.77 30.41 37.19
N PRO A 698 -35.70 31.19 36.61
CA PRO A 698 -36.74 31.91 37.36
C PRO A 698 -37.64 31.01 38.22
N ARG A 699 -37.58 29.69 38.04
CA ARG A 699 -38.37 28.69 38.77
C ARG A 699 -37.77 28.31 40.12
N THR A 700 -36.54 28.76 40.46
CA THR A 700 -35.89 28.50 41.75
C THR A 700 -36.04 29.61 42.76
N MET A 701 -36.76 30.70 42.40
CA MET A 701 -37.16 31.74 43.38
C MET A 701 -38.37 31.26 44.19
N VAL A 702 -38.12 30.56 45.28
CA VAL A 702 -39.13 30.42 46.35
C VAL A 702 -39.20 31.74 47.10
N ALA A 703 -40.39 32.36 47.09
CA ALA A 703 -40.66 33.63 47.75
C ALA A 703 -40.31 33.55 49.25
N GLY A 704 -39.44 34.42 49.70
CA GLY A 704 -39.49 34.95 51.06
C GLY A 704 -38.58 34.33 52.14
N VAL A 705 -37.32 33.99 51.82
CA VAL A 705 -36.31 33.84 52.90
C VAL A 705 -34.98 34.45 52.46
N GLN A 706 -34.63 35.64 52.98
CA GLN A 706 -33.26 36.16 52.89
C GLN A 706 -32.39 35.36 53.84
N MET A 707 -31.54 34.51 53.32
CA MET A 707 -30.44 33.89 54.07
C MET A 707 -29.22 34.81 54.07
N PRO A 708 -28.50 34.96 55.19
CA PRO A 708 -27.27 35.74 55.24
C PRO A 708 -26.19 35.17 54.36
N MET A 709 -25.44 36.04 53.66
CA MET A 709 -24.44 35.68 52.66
C MET A 709 -23.30 34.74 53.14
N ASP A 710 -23.09 34.66 54.44
CA ASP A 710 -21.98 33.87 55.02
C ASP A 710 -22.27 32.36 55.16
N TRP A 711 -23.52 31.95 54.90
CA TRP A 711 -23.92 30.55 55.07
C TRP A 711 -23.78 29.66 53.80
N GLN A 712 -23.70 30.29 52.67
CA GLN A 712 -23.67 29.52 51.36
C GLN A 712 -22.30 28.96 51.00
N TRP A 713 -21.21 29.45 51.57
CA TRP A 713 -19.84 29.02 51.18
C TRP A 713 -19.28 27.86 52.01
N GLN A 714 -19.85 27.55 53.17
CA GLN A 714 -19.30 26.48 54.03
C GLN A 714 -19.89 25.10 53.79
N HIS A 715 -21.05 24.97 53.08
CA HIS A 715 -21.67 23.66 52.88
C HIS A 715 -21.39 23.02 51.49
N THR A 716 -21.02 23.78 50.49
CA THR A 716 -20.74 23.23 49.15
C THR A 716 -19.37 22.56 49.02
N THR A 717 -18.44 22.88 49.90
CA THR A 717 -17.07 22.26 49.87
C THR A 717 -16.96 20.98 50.72
N ARG A 718 -17.89 20.75 51.66
CA ARG A 718 -17.80 19.57 52.52
C ARG A 718 -18.51 18.33 51.97
N ASP A 719 -19.56 18.50 51.24
CA ASP A 719 -20.30 17.38 50.63
C ASP A 719 -19.68 16.86 49.33
N ALA A 720 -18.88 17.67 48.63
CA ALA A 720 -18.16 17.25 47.46
C ALA A 720 -16.91 16.39 47.79
N ILE A 721 -16.31 16.65 48.97
CA ILE A 721 -15.09 15.91 49.44
C ILE A 721 -15.51 14.56 50.04
N LEU A 722 -16.66 14.42 50.65
CA LEU A 722 -17.14 13.17 51.26
C LEU A 722 -17.72 12.15 50.27
N ARG A 723 -17.90 12.51 49.00
CA ARG A 723 -18.36 11.58 47.96
C ARG A 723 -17.23 10.94 47.11
N LEU A 724 -15.99 11.39 47.30
CA LEU A 724 -14.84 10.84 46.55
C LEU A 724 -14.03 9.77 47.33
N ASP A 725 -14.25 9.63 48.67
CA ASP A 725 -13.50 8.67 49.50
C ASP A 725 -14.25 7.35 49.81
N GLY A 726 -15.38 7.10 49.23
CA GLY A 726 -16.22 5.97 49.55
C GLY A 726 -16.37 4.91 48.48
N ARG A 727 -15.30 4.42 47.86
CA ARG A 727 -15.28 3.12 47.13
C ARG A 727 -13.88 2.53 47.08
N SER A 728 -13.47 1.92 48.18
CA SER A 728 -12.54 0.77 48.12
C SER A 728 -13.25 -0.41 48.82
N GLY A 729 -13.49 -1.45 48.07
CA GLY A 729 -13.96 -2.70 48.64
C GLY A 729 -14.58 -3.66 47.66
N ARG A 730 -13.76 -4.57 47.15
CA ARG A 730 -14.08 -5.97 46.77
C ARG A 730 -15.17 -6.16 45.67
N ILE A 731 -14.85 -6.70 44.54
CA ILE A 731 -14.43 -8.09 44.16
C ILE A 731 -13.63 -7.98 42.87
#